data_d7214c98deff11021b72014ede9503de
#
_entry.id   d7214c98deff11021b72014ede9503de
#
_cell.length_a   1.000
_cell.length_b   1.000
_cell.length_c   1.000
_cell.angle_alpha   90.00
_cell.angle_beta   90.00
_cell.angle_gamma   90.00
#
_symmetry.space_group_name_H-M   'P 1'
#
loop_
_entity.id
_entity.type
_entity.pdbx_description
1 polymer ?
#
loop_
_entity_poly.entity_id
_entity_poly.type
_entity_poly.pdbx_seq_one_letter_code
_entity_poly.pdbx_strand_id
1 'polypeptide(L)'
;MILDYEYSRDKKQFSISFIRPDGNKEVMHFDNIQKFLTYYHTPEGRFTTWDGAKCDTKYTYNPSKFDIKEFIYNLAPEIQEKLDGKTFPKLYTFDIETRLKSGPHGEIGLGDFTDPTVADEPIHTISLVSPNLNSVVMGDKPLNESQIQWVAAQFYAYLDSIPFYRTLGLPKPQFKYVYFDSEERMIRFFLENVIAKVPVIAGWNSIGYDWCYITSRIKNFYPNLSVAMGSHTHTVSYSNYTNIKGETIKLPYPTHTLILDMMDVIDKEDTQVLPTKESMNLDYISSEALGANKVEYDGNLEELYINDYPRYVFYNLIDSILVQLNDKKFKTMDHIYMYSLYAKERIGQCFSKIALTESLILKHFRTTNTKIVYEPKEQVERGRLVGAYVKMPVAGLWELVCCNDFSGLYPTTGIVTNISFDNFVGTFYDEEKLAPYRKDPEHYIVVCASVYKNKGTLAKPKLGDFVVQYLDEEALAPYRKDKNYFVSVNGHVYKNDKDYTLKLVWNNLRLERKYSKYLSKKLDAHIANDVAHILRCYKEHGNLESLNHDVLNKYTDDEIKKLQELGYNFTCGEDLVGIAEADLKEIGRVIKEEITYLSNLEQAIKLMMNSIYGGTSHQAFYWFNIALANDVTGEGRNLTHHMERHLNEFWRDAWQTNPDLKKIQDELGIKLKPKEVIDRILANSHDNSLVTCVYGDTDSLYLSYKDLIDTIEGSEKMTLEEKLKIILKINTEFLDKHNKEHLRDYFLARNARANTADLEDFELETVNKRGVWLHETKKRYGQILLWKEGKFFDMDDLPIKVKGLEVIKSSYPTIARKQLKQMLRFLLEYDGKYLTQELNLMSQKFLKEFQEADVDLISGNLRVNGYLQKVIQDTDPNGFTTAPKAPFNVKALAMYNWLNNIHHLGSEPIYGGKLKYYTVKGSSEKNGDIYFAYEGTKHPKWANQYAPIDPKRMYQKFVLDPINRILASAAMPLLHVDGSIQFGMF
;
A
#
# COMPACT_ATOMS: atom_id res chain seq x y z
N MET A 1 24.50 -3.15 3.17
CA MET A 1 23.34 -3.02 2.25
C MET A 1 23.86 -2.58 0.89
N ILE A 2 23.43 -3.25 -0.19
CA ILE A 2 23.84 -2.95 -1.56
C ILE A 2 23.04 -1.75 -2.09
N LEU A 3 23.73 -0.65 -2.46
CA LEU A 3 23.09 0.48 -3.10
C LEU A 3 22.88 0.23 -4.60
N ASP A 4 23.99 -0.07 -5.30
CA ASP A 4 23.99 -0.32 -6.73
C ASP A 4 25.21 -1.14 -7.15
N TYR A 5 25.19 -1.69 -8.36
CA TYR A 5 26.35 -2.33 -9.00
C TYR A 5 26.31 -2.15 -10.51
N GLU A 6 27.48 -2.09 -11.12
CA GLU A 6 27.66 -1.89 -12.55
C GLU A 6 28.80 -2.74 -13.10
N TYR A 7 28.62 -3.26 -14.30
CA TYR A 7 29.69 -3.86 -15.08
C TYR A 7 29.91 -3.06 -16.35
N SER A 8 31.12 -2.47 -16.48
CA SER A 8 31.55 -1.78 -17.66
C SER A 8 32.44 -2.73 -18.50
N ARG A 9 31.89 -3.20 -19.62
CA ARG A 9 32.61 -4.11 -20.53
C ARG A 9 33.85 -3.45 -21.17
N ASP A 10 33.70 -2.18 -21.55
CA ASP A 10 34.76 -1.44 -22.22
C ASP A 10 35.96 -1.18 -21.30
N LYS A 11 35.67 -0.84 -20.05
CA LYS A 11 36.71 -0.63 -19.01
C LYS A 11 37.18 -1.95 -18.38
N LYS A 12 36.48 -3.09 -18.64
CA LYS A 12 36.72 -4.38 -17.98
C LYS A 12 36.68 -4.27 -16.45
N GLN A 13 35.76 -3.44 -15.96
CA GLN A 13 35.67 -3.09 -14.56
C GLN A 13 34.26 -3.42 -14.04
N PHE A 14 34.23 -4.05 -12.88
CA PHE A 14 33.00 -4.20 -12.08
C PHE A 14 33.07 -3.25 -10.88
N SER A 15 32.00 -2.52 -10.62
CA SER A 15 31.90 -1.64 -9.46
C SER A 15 30.66 -2.00 -8.66
N ILE A 16 30.76 -1.92 -7.34
CA ILE A 16 29.66 -2.13 -6.41
C ILE A 16 29.70 -1.05 -5.33
N SER A 17 28.55 -0.47 -5.06
CA SER A 17 28.36 0.47 -3.96
C SER A 17 27.52 -0.12 -2.83
N PHE A 18 27.88 0.21 -1.62
CA PHE A 18 27.18 -0.22 -0.41
C PHE A 18 27.16 0.89 0.62
N ILE A 19 26.30 0.71 1.64
CA ILE A 19 26.11 1.70 2.69
C ILE A 19 27.03 1.40 3.87
N ARG A 20 27.82 2.42 4.27
CA ARG A 20 28.69 2.38 5.43
C ARG A 20 27.91 2.55 6.73
N PRO A 21 28.53 2.26 7.91
CA PRO A 21 27.88 2.47 9.22
C PRO A 21 27.43 3.91 9.50
N ASP A 22 27.99 4.91 8.82
CA ASP A 22 27.59 6.31 8.90
C ASP A 22 26.40 6.69 7.99
N GLY A 23 25.83 5.74 7.25
CA GLY A 23 24.73 5.94 6.30
C GLY A 23 25.14 6.56 4.95
N ASN A 24 26.42 6.80 4.71
CA ASN A 24 26.95 7.25 3.42
C ASN A 24 27.34 6.06 2.54
N LYS A 25 27.53 6.29 1.25
CA LYS A 25 27.98 5.24 0.33
C LYS A 25 29.50 5.09 0.29
N GLU A 26 29.93 3.87 0.00
CA GLU A 26 31.29 3.53 -0.43
C GLU A 26 31.20 2.78 -1.76
N VAL A 27 32.11 3.05 -2.69
CA VAL A 27 32.17 2.38 -3.98
C VAL A 27 33.47 1.60 -4.07
N MET A 28 33.36 0.31 -4.39
CA MET A 28 34.50 -0.57 -4.61
C MET A 28 34.59 -0.93 -6.08
N HIS A 29 35.83 -0.95 -6.60
CA HIS A 29 36.14 -1.27 -7.99
C HIS A 29 36.93 -2.56 -8.06
N PHE A 30 36.59 -3.38 -9.05
CA PHE A 30 37.30 -4.61 -9.40
C PHE A 30 37.74 -4.49 -10.86
N ASP A 31 39.04 -4.31 -11.07
CA ASP A 31 39.61 -4.15 -12.38
C ASP A 31 39.92 -5.50 -13.07
N ASN A 32 40.09 -5.47 -14.37
CA ASN A 32 40.42 -6.64 -15.19
C ASN A 32 39.33 -7.76 -15.18
N ILE A 33 38.10 -7.43 -14.83
CA ILE A 33 36.98 -8.38 -14.94
C ILE A 33 36.60 -8.51 -16.41
N GLN A 34 37.02 -9.60 -17.04
CA GLN A 34 36.76 -9.84 -18.48
C GLN A 34 35.63 -10.88 -18.66
N LYS A 35 35.47 -11.78 -17.72
CA LYS A 35 34.57 -12.92 -17.85
C LYS A 35 33.93 -13.25 -16.49
N PHE A 36 32.73 -13.73 -16.55
CA PHE A 36 31.95 -14.17 -15.38
C PHE A 36 31.74 -15.67 -15.44
N LEU A 37 31.64 -16.30 -14.28
CA LEU A 37 31.24 -17.69 -14.17
C LEU A 37 29.75 -17.78 -14.53
N THR A 38 29.39 -18.72 -15.39
CA THR A 38 28.01 -19.09 -15.71
C THR A 38 27.86 -20.60 -15.71
N TYR A 39 26.61 -21.09 -15.62
CA TYR A 39 26.33 -22.52 -15.60
C TYR A 39 25.73 -22.97 -16.95
N TYR A 40 25.96 -24.23 -17.31
CA TYR A 40 25.40 -24.85 -18.51
C TYR A 40 25.01 -26.31 -18.22
N HIS A 41 23.96 -26.80 -18.87
CA HIS A 41 23.51 -28.16 -18.71
C HIS A 41 24.51 -29.17 -19.28
N THR A 42 24.82 -30.21 -18.52
CA THR A 42 25.61 -31.36 -18.94
C THR A 42 25.30 -32.56 -18.06
N PRO A 43 25.15 -33.79 -18.64
CA PRO A 43 24.82 -35.00 -17.88
C PRO A 43 25.80 -35.36 -16.77
N GLU A 44 27.09 -35.03 -16.97
CA GLU A 44 28.16 -35.32 -16.02
C GLU A 44 28.50 -34.13 -15.10
N GLY A 45 27.58 -33.14 -15.02
CA GLY A 45 27.84 -31.91 -14.29
C GLY A 45 27.95 -32.12 -12.77
N ARG A 46 28.84 -31.35 -12.15
CA ARG A 46 29.12 -31.39 -10.70
C ARG A 46 28.00 -30.77 -9.85
N PHE A 47 27.19 -29.92 -10.41
CA PHE A 47 26.15 -29.17 -9.72
C PHE A 47 24.77 -29.62 -10.18
N THR A 48 23.75 -29.21 -9.43
CA THR A 48 22.34 -29.50 -9.74
C THR A 48 21.57 -28.18 -9.84
N THR A 49 20.76 -28.05 -10.88
CA THR A 49 19.86 -26.93 -11.10
C THR A 49 18.53 -27.08 -10.32
N TRP A 50 17.75 -26.02 -10.32
CA TRP A 50 16.45 -25.98 -9.63
C TRP A 50 15.44 -27.03 -10.17
N ASP A 51 15.54 -27.42 -11.43
CA ASP A 51 14.72 -28.46 -12.06
C ASP A 51 15.29 -29.87 -11.91
N GLY A 52 16.38 -30.01 -11.18
CA GLY A 52 17.05 -31.28 -10.91
C GLY A 52 18.02 -31.74 -11.98
N ALA A 53 18.20 -30.99 -13.07
CA ALA A 53 19.16 -31.30 -14.10
C ALA A 53 20.62 -31.12 -13.61
N LYS A 54 21.58 -31.82 -14.24
CA LYS A 54 22.98 -31.64 -13.94
C LYS A 54 23.56 -30.47 -14.76
N CYS A 55 24.48 -29.74 -14.13
CA CYS A 55 25.16 -28.62 -14.78
C CYS A 55 26.63 -28.52 -14.32
N ASP A 56 27.40 -27.82 -15.10
CA ASP A 56 28.79 -27.45 -14.79
C ASP A 56 29.05 -25.98 -15.15
N THR A 57 30.22 -25.49 -14.83
CA THR A 57 30.61 -24.10 -14.98
C THR A 57 31.37 -23.87 -16.30
N LYS A 58 31.14 -22.72 -16.90
CA LYS A 58 31.94 -22.14 -17.96
C LYS A 58 32.05 -20.62 -17.76
N TYR A 59 32.92 -20.00 -18.53
CA TYR A 59 33.04 -18.55 -18.52
C TYR A 59 32.26 -17.90 -19.65
N THR A 60 31.63 -16.75 -19.34
CA THR A 60 30.93 -15.90 -20.31
C THR A 60 31.47 -14.47 -20.28
N TYR A 61 31.47 -13.81 -21.45
CA TYR A 61 31.75 -12.38 -21.58
C TYR A 61 30.50 -11.52 -21.56
N ASN A 62 29.31 -12.15 -21.63
CA ASN A 62 28.01 -11.52 -21.58
C ASN A 62 27.23 -12.09 -20.38
N PRO A 63 27.48 -11.58 -19.17
CA PRO A 63 26.83 -12.11 -17.98
C PRO A 63 25.35 -11.79 -17.98
N SER A 64 24.52 -12.77 -17.56
CA SER A 64 23.14 -12.57 -17.19
C SER A 64 23.06 -11.87 -15.82
N LYS A 65 21.86 -11.39 -15.46
CA LYS A 65 21.61 -10.87 -14.10
C LYS A 65 21.93 -11.90 -12.99
N PHE A 66 21.80 -13.18 -13.27
CA PHE A 66 22.11 -14.26 -12.33
C PHE A 66 23.61 -14.47 -12.18
N ASP A 67 24.36 -14.40 -13.29
CA ASP A 67 25.82 -14.53 -13.25
C ASP A 67 26.47 -13.37 -12.48
N ILE A 68 25.94 -12.16 -12.63
CA ILE A 68 26.39 -10.99 -11.85
C ILE A 68 26.09 -11.18 -10.36
N LYS A 69 24.92 -11.68 -10.00
CA LYS A 69 24.58 -11.96 -8.61
C LYS A 69 25.45 -13.07 -8.03
N GLU A 70 25.72 -14.11 -8.79
CA GLU A 70 26.65 -15.19 -8.37
C GLU A 70 28.06 -14.63 -8.16
N PHE A 71 28.52 -13.73 -9.03
CA PHE A 71 29.80 -13.04 -8.83
C PHE A 71 29.84 -12.25 -7.53
N ILE A 72 28.80 -11.44 -7.25
CA ILE A 72 28.68 -10.66 -6.00
C ILE A 72 28.70 -11.59 -4.79
N TYR A 73 27.96 -12.69 -4.83
CA TYR A 73 27.88 -13.64 -3.73
C TYR A 73 29.18 -14.40 -3.46
N ASN A 74 30.07 -14.51 -4.45
CA ASN A 74 31.36 -15.14 -4.34
C ASN A 74 32.51 -14.16 -4.03
N LEU A 75 32.22 -12.88 -3.77
CA LEU A 75 33.21 -11.94 -3.27
C LEU A 75 33.72 -12.38 -1.88
N ALA A 76 34.93 -11.91 -1.54
CA ALA A 76 35.61 -12.28 -0.29
C ALA A 76 34.72 -12.02 0.94
N PRO A 77 34.84 -12.84 2.02
CA PRO A 77 34.00 -12.73 3.22
C PRO A 77 33.97 -11.32 3.83
N GLU A 78 35.09 -10.61 3.84
CA GLU A 78 35.21 -9.25 4.38
C GLU A 78 34.36 -8.25 3.57
N ILE A 79 34.18 -8.50 2.27
CA ILE A 79 33.32 -7.70 1.41
C ILE A 79 31.85 -8.06 1.67
N GLN A 80 31.55 -9.35 1.82
CA GLN A 80 30.21 -9.82 2.15
C GLN A 80 29.72 -9.19 3.47
N GLU A 81 30.56 -9.11 4.49
CA GLU A 81 30.24 -8.46 5.76
C GLU A 81 29.85 -6.99 5.56
N LYS A 82 30.58 -6.25 4.74
CA LYS A 82 30.24 -4.87 4.38
C LYS A 82 28.90 -4.76 3.63
N LEU A 83 28.63 -5.69 2.72
CA LEU A 83 27.35 -5.73 1.97
C LEU A 83 26.16 -6.10 2.86
N ASP A 84 26.39 -6.85 3.93
CA ASP A 84 25.38 -7.29 4.88
C ASP A 84 25.12 -6.27 6.01
N GLY A 85 25.75 -5.10 5.97
CA GLY A 85 25.55 -4.01 6.92
C GLY A 85 24.07 -3.58 7.04
N LYS A 86 23.60 -3.36 8.28
CA LYS A 86 22.18 -3.07 8.59
C LYS A 86 21.83 -1.58 8.59
N THR A 87 22.79 -0.71 8.34
CA THR A 87 22.59 0.74 8.31
C THR A 87 21.80 1.16 7.08
N PHE A 88 20.81 2.02 7.27
CA PHE A 88 20.05 2.61 6.19
C PHE A 88 20.83 3.76 5.53
N PRO A 89 20.67 3.95 4.19
CA PRO A 89 21.29 5.07 3.50
C PRO A 89 20.68 6.39 3.96
N LYS A 90 21.52 7.43 3.98
CA LYS A 90 21.05 8.80 4.15
C LYS A 90 20.25 9.24 2.92
N LEU A 91 18.99 9.59 3.11
CA LEU A 91 18.15 10.21 2.09
C LEU A 91 18.32 11.73 2.16
N TYR A 92 18.73 12.33 1.05
CA TYR A 92 18.77 13.78 0.87
C TYR A 92 17.58 14.20 0.01
N THR A 93 17.10 15.42 0.21
CA THR A 93 16.03 15.97 -0.64
C THR A 93 16.50 17.23 -1.33
N PHE A 94 15.99 17.46 -2.54
CA PHE A 94 16.33 18.61 -3.37
C PHE A 94 15.12 19.12 -4.14
N ASP A 95 15.20 20.35 -4.56
CA ASP A 95 14.20 21.03 -5.39
C ASP A 95 14.90 22.14 -6.19
N ILE A 96 14.39 22.47 -7.37
CA ILE A 96 14.91 23.57 -8.19
C ILE A 96 13.84 24.61 -8.45
N GLU A 97 14.28 25.87 -8.53
CA GLU A 97 13.42 26.93 -9.05
C GLU A 97 14.01 27.50 -10.33
N THR A 98 13.16 27.68 -11.32
CA THR A 98 13.54 28.13 -12.64
C THR A 98 12.87 29.45 -13.00
N ARG A 99 13.43 30.17 -13.94
CA ARG A 99 12.77 31.32 -14.54
C ARG A 99 11.46 30.90 -15.21
N LEU A 100 10.41 31.69 -15.06
CA LEU A 100 9.19 31.52 -15.85
C LEU A 100 9.37 32.06 -17.27
N LYS A 101 8.67 31.46 -18.24
CA LYS A 101 8.67 31.95 -19.61
C LYS A 101 8.13 33.37 -19.67
N SER A 102 8.66 34.15 -20.56
CA SER A 102 8.04 35.43 -20.94
C SER A 102 6.68 35.19 -21.62
N GLY A 103 5.69 35.99 -21.31
CA GLY A 103 4.39 35.96 -21.95
C GLY A 103 4.47 36.20 -23.47
N PRO A 104 3.38 36.00 -24.25
CA PRO A 104 3.37 36.09 -25.71
C PRO A 104 3.84 37.44 -26.27
N HIS A 105 3.78 38.50 -25.48
CA HIS A 105 4.20 39.85 -25.85
C HIS A 105 5.46 40.31 -25.12
N GLY A 106 6.20 39.37 -24.50
CA GLY A 106 7.43 39.63 -23.74
C GLY A 106 7.20 40.16 -22.32
N GLU A 107 5.98 40.05 -21.78
CA GLU A 107 5.69 40.41 -20.40
C GLU A 107 6.41 39.43 -19.46
N ILE A 108 7.25 39.93 -18.56
CA ILE A 108 7.96 39.18 -17.59
C ILE A 108 6.98 38.62 -16.54
N GLY A 109 6.98 37.31 -16.33
CA GLY A 109 6.22 36.69 -15.27
C GLY A 109 4.76 36.33 -15.60
N LEU A 110 4.30 36.51 -16.83
CA LEU A 110 2.99 36.05 -17.29
C LEU A 110 3.06 34.73 -18.07
N GLY A 111 4.22 34.09 -18.12
CA GLY A 111 4.43 32.81 -18.77
C GLY A 111 4.35 31.64 -17.80
N ASP A 112 4.10 30.46 -18.35
CA ASP A 112 4.10 29.21 -17.64
C ASP A 112 5.48 28.71 -17.25
N PHE A 113 5.51 27.67 -16.43
CA PHE A 113 6.69 26.85 -16.24
C PHE A 113 7.18 26.27 -17.56
N THR A 114 8.49 26.32 -17.77
CA THR A 114 9.10 25.75 -18.96
C THR A 114 8.91 24.23 -18.99
N ASP A 115 8.64 23.69 -20.17
CA ASP A 115 8.62 22.24 -20.38
C ASP A 115 9.99 21.64 -19.98
N PRO A 116 10.06 20.72 -19.03
CA PRO A 116 11.33 20.19 -18.50
C PRO A 116 12.15 19.42 -19.54
N THR A 117 11.55 19.01 -20.67
CA THR A 117 12.25 18.35 -21.77
C THR A 117 12.95 19.35 -22.69
N VAL A 118 12.49 20.60 -22.70
CA VAL A 118 13.09 21.72 -23.46
C VAL A 118 14.07 22.48 -22.57
N ALA A 119 13.68 22.83 -21.36
CA ALA A 119 14.44 23.51 -20.34
C ALA A 119 15.21 24.74 -20.87
N ASP A 120 14.51 25.62 -21.59
CA ASP A 120 15.11 26.81 -22.25
C ASP A 120 15.41 27.95 -21.27
N GLU A 121 14.76 28.00 -20.12
CA GLU A 121 15.00 29.04 -19.11
C GLU A 121 16.03 28.61 -18.04
N PRO A 122 16.79 29.54 -17.43
CA PRO A 122 17.82 29.19 -16.45
C PRO A 122 17.24 28.71 -15.12
N ILE A 123 18.04 27.88 -14.42
CA ILE A 123 17.79 27.50 -13.03
C ILE A 123 18.35 28.63 -12.14
N HIS A 124 17.48 29.18 -11.28
CA HIS A 124 17.84 30.24 -10.34
C HIS A 124 18.36 29.72 -9.03
N THR A 125 17.75 28.66 -8.48
CA THR A 125 18.17 28.06 -7.20
C THR A 125 18.08 26.55 -7.24
N ILE A 126 18.94 25.90 -6.47
CA ILE A 126 18.90 24.47 -6.13
C ILE A 126 18.99 24.37 -4.61
N SER A 127 17.96 23.84 -3.96
CA SER A 127 17.99 23.53 -2.55
C SER A 127 18.38 22.07 -2.29
N LEU A 128 19.05 21.84 -1.15
CA LEU A 128 19.48 20.53 -0.69
C LEU A 128 19.26 20.40 0.80
N VAL A 129 18.61 19.35 1.26
CA VAL A 129 18.33 19.08 2.66
C VAL A 129 18.81 17.69 3.04
N SER A 130 19.54 17.60 4.15
CA SER A 130 20.05 16.35 4.71
C SER A 130 19.02 15.68 5.63
N PRO A 131 19.23 14.41 6.04
CA PRO A 131 18.34 13.71 6.99
C PRO A 131 18.13 14.44 8.33
N ASN A 132 19.12 15.22 8.78
CA ASN A 132 19.03 16.03 9.99
C ASN A 132 18.55 17.45 9.73
N LEU A 133 17.94 17.71 8.57
CA LEU A 133 17.43 19.00 8.10
C LEU A 133 18.49 20.08 7.92
N ASN A 134 19.81 19.74 7.98
CA ASN A 134 20.84 20.68 7.57
C ASN A 134 20.65 21.00 6.09
N SER A 135 20.60 22.27 5.77
CA SER A 135 20.10 22.79 4.51
C SER A 135 21.11 23.69 3.82
N VAL A 136 21.22 23.55 2.52
CA VAL A 136 22.01 24.42 1.65
C VAL A 136 21.13 24.86 0.49
N VAL A 137 21.07 26.17 0.22
CA VAL A 137 20.49 26.67 -1.03
C VAL A 137 21.62 27.29 -1.87
N MET A 138 21.76 26.80 -3.08
CA MET A 138 22.64 27.32 -4.13
C MET A 138 21.84 28.27 -4.99
N GLY A 139 22.34 29.47 -5.26
CA GLY A 139 21.60 30.46 -6.04
C GLY A 139 22.47 31.37 -6.90
N ASP A 140 21.83 32.02 -7.87
CA ASP A 140 22.45 32.85 -8.90
C ASP A 140 22.56 34.35 -8.55
N LYS A 141 22.01 34.79 -7.37
CA LYS A 141 22.14 36.15 -6.88
C LYS A 141 22.82 36.18 -5.51
N PRO A 142 23.73 37.12 -5.21
CA PRO A 142 24.36 37.22 -3.90
C PRO A 142 23.36 37.68 -2.83
N LEU A 143 23.43 37.08 -1.66
CA LEU A 143 22.75 37.54 -0.44
C LEU A 143 23.80 38.15 0.53
N ASN A 144 23.45 39.26 1.17
CA ASN A 144 24.23 39.81 2.24
C ASN A 144 23.93 39.06 3.57
N GLU A 145 24.77 39.34 4.58
CA GLU A 145 24.69 38.63 5.89
C GLU A 145 23.29 38.77 6.55
N SER A 146 22.69 39.98 6.50
CA SER A 146 21.38 40.21 7.12
C SER A 146 20.26 39.47 6.40
N GLN A 147 20.35 39.32 5.09
CA GLN A 147 19.40 38.55 4.30
C GLN A 147 19.52 37.04 4.59
N ILE A 148 20.76 36.53 4.72
CA ILE A 148 21.02 35.12 5.12
C ILE A 148 20.45 34.86 6.51
N GLN A 149 20.70 35.80 7.48
CA GLN A 149 20.14 35.68 8.83
C GLN A 149 18.61 35.72 8.83
N TRP A 150 18.00 36.53 7.98
CA TRP A 150 16.54 36.55 7.82
C TRP A 150 16.00 35.21 7.34
N VAL A 151 16.56 34.60 6.27
CA VAL A 151 16.15 33.30 5.77
C VAL A 151 16.29 32.24 6.86
N ALA A 152 17.41 32.23 7.59
CA ALA A 152 17.64 31.32 8.69
C ALA A 152 16.60 31.48 9.82
N ALA A 153 16.24 32.70 10.18
CA ALA A 153 15.21 32.95 11.18
C ALA A 153 13.83 32.46 10.76
N GLN A 154 13.41 32.71 9.50
CA GLN A 154 12.16 32.20 8.95
C GLN A 154 12.15 30.66 8.92
N PHE A 155 13.24 30.04 8.51
CA PHE A 155 13.39 28.59 8.49
C PHE A 155 13.18 27.96 9.87
N TYR A 156 13.82 28.51 10.93
CA TYR A 156 13.63 28.01 12.29
C TYR A 156 12.21 28.23 12.80
N ALA A 157 11.62 29.40 12.56
CA ALA A 157 10.25 29.68 12.94
C ALA A 157 9.25 28.73 12.24
N TYR A 158 9.50 28.42 10.97
CA TYR A 158 8.69 27.48 10.21
C TYR A 158 8.77 26.06 10.79
N LEU A 159 9.97 25.54 11.07
CA LEU A 159 10.13 24.22 11.68
C LEU A 159 9.45 24.14 13.06
N ASP A 160 9.60 25.18 13.87
CA ASP A 160 8.98 25.26 15.21
C ASP A 160 7.44 25.30 15.14
N SER A 161 6.86 25.73 14.03
CA SER A 161 5.40 25.72 13.83
C SER A 161 4.84 24.32 13.60
N ILE A 162 5.67 23.34 13.18
CA ILE A 162 5.24 22.00 12.81
C ILE A 162 5.26 21.06 14.01
N PRO A 163 4.09 20.61 14.55
CA PRO A 163 4.05 19.73 15.71
C PRO A 163 4.86 18.45 15.54
N PHE A 164 4.81 17.84 14.35
CA PHE A 164 5.55 16.61 14.04
C PHE A 164 7.07 16.81 14.17
N TYR A 165 7.63 17.93 13.71
CA TYR A 165 9.06 18.19 13.81
C TYR A 165 9.54 18.13 15.26
N ARG A 166 8.77 18.68 16.22
CA ARG A 166 9.10 18.67 17.65
C ARG A 166 9.19 17.25 18.24
N THR A 167 8.49 16.28 17.63
CA THR A 167 8.54 14.88 18.09
C THR A 167 9.78 14.13 17.62
N LEU A 168 10.51 14.66 16.62
CA LEU A 168 11.65 13.97 16.03
C LEU A 168 12.92 14.04 16.89
N GLY A 169 13.02 14.98 17.85
CA GLY A 169 14.18 15.13 18.73
C GLY A 169 15.49 15.43 17.97
N LEU A 170 15.41 16.01 16.77
CA LEU A 170 16.59 16.31 15.96
C LEU A 170 17.37 17.48 16.55
N PRO A 171 18.71 17.52 16.42
CA PRO A 171 19.50 18.68 16.76
C PRO A 171 19.06 19.88 15.90
N LYS A 172 19.27 21.11 16.41
CA LYS A 172 18.95 22.31 15.63
C LYS A 172 19.67 22.28 14.28
N PRO A 173 18.97 22.33 13.16
CA PRO A 173 19.59 22.23 11.85
C PRO A 173 20.35 23.50 11.50
N GLN A 174 21.30 23.38 10.58
CA GLN A 174 22.07 24.51 10.04
C GLN A 174 21.54 24.89 8.67
N PHE A 175 21.47 26.20 8.41
CA PHE A 175 21.18 26.76 7.10
C PHE A 175 22.43 27.42 6.52
N LYS A 176 22.70 27.19 5.21
CA LYS A 176 23.77 27.81 4.46
C LYS A 176 23.27 28.26 3.09
N TYR A 177 23.64 29.46 2.68
CA TYR A 177 23.47 29.93 1.31
C TYR A 177 24.81 29.92 0.57
N VAL A 178 24.81 29.54 -0.72
CA VAL A 178 26.00 29.51 -1.57
C VAL A 178 25.68 30.21 -2.88
N TYR A 179 26.37 31.33 -3.15
CA TYR A 179 26.24 32.08 -4.38
C TYR A 179 27.11 31.50 -5.51
N PHE A 180 26.56 31.45 -6.70
CA PHE A 180 27.24 31.09 -7.95
C PHE A 180 27.04 32.22 -8.97
N ASP A 181 28.13 32.64 -9.61
CA ASP A 181 28.14 33.67 -10.65
C ASP A 181 27.69 33.14 -12.03
N SER A 182 27.48 31.85 -12.16
CA SER A 182 26.92 31.22 -13.35
C SER A 182 26.16 29.93 -13.04
N GLU A 183 25.09 29.67 -13.78
CA GLU A 183 24.30 28.46 -13.73
C GLU A 183 25.14 27.22 -14.02
N GLU A 184 26.06 27.28 -15.01
CA GLU A 184 26.96 26.17 -15.34
C GLU A 184 27.79 25.72 -14.12
N ARG A 185 28.36 26.68 -13.38
CA ARG A 185 29.14 26.41 -12.17
C ARG A 185 28.28 25.82 -11.05
N MET A 186 27.05 26.30 -10.91
CA MET A 186 26.10 25.79 -9.93
C MET A 186 25.73 24.34 -10.23
N ILE A 187 25.35 24.02 -11.49
CA ILE A 187 25.02 22.66 -11.91
C ILE A 187 26.25 21.75 -11.79
N ARG A 188 27.44 22.17 -12.20
CA ARG A 188 28.69 21.44 -12.04
C ARG A 188 28.94 21.09 -10.57
N PHE A 189 28.81 22.07 -9.70
CA PHE A 189 29.00 21.87 -8.25
C PHE A 189 27.98 20.85 -7.71
N PHE A 190 26.70 20.97 -8.11
CA PHE A 190 25.66 20.04 -7.71
C PHE A 190 25.98 18.61 -8.15
N LEU A 191 26.42 18.39 -9.39
CA LEU A 191 26.80 17.05 -9.86
C LEU A 191 28.01 16.50 -9.09
N GLU A 192 29.12 17.24 -9.01
CA GLU A 192 30.41 16.74 -8.49
C GLU A 192 30.44 16.67 -6.95
N ASN A 193 29.73 17.58 -6.27
CA ASN A 193 29.82 17.72 -4.81
C ASN A 193 28.57 17.22 -4.06
N VAL A 194 27.45 17.07 -4.73
CA VAL A 194 26.23 16.53 -4.15
C VAL A 194 25.94 15.15 -4.74
N ILE A 195 25.55 15.06 -6.00
CA ILE A 195 25.10 13.82 -6.64
C ILE A 195 26.18 12.72 -6.56
N ALA A 196 27.45 13.05 -6.85
CA ALA A 196 28.54 12.08 -6.77
C ALA A 196 28.75 11.51 -5.36
N LYS A 197 28.38 12.23 -4.29
CA LYS A 197 28.68 11.87 -2.91
C LYS A 197 27.54 11.24 -2.15
N VAL A 198 26.26 11.65 -2.42
CA VAL A 198 25.10 11.16 -1.69
C VAL A 198 24.70 9.74 -2.15
N PRO A 199 24.20 8.88 -1.24
CA PRO A 199 23.70 7.58 -1.64
C PRO A 199 22.32 7.64 -2.30
N VAL A 200 21.38 8.38 -1.70
CA VAL A 200 20.00 8.52 -2.18
C VAL A 200 19.62 10.01 -2.13
N ILE A 201 19.02 10.48 -3.21
CA ILE A 201 18.48 11.83 -3.30
C ILE A 201 17.09 11.79 -3.94
N ALA A 202 16.17 12.61 -3.42
CA ALA A 202 14.79 12.64 -3.88
C ALA A 202 14.23 14.06 -3.92
N GLY A 203 13.25 14.29 -4.77
CA GLY A 203 12.44 15.49 -4.78
C GLY A 203 10.97 15.13 -4.92
N TRP A 204 10.10 16.14 -5.02
CA TRP A 204 8.67 15.95 -5.26
C TRP A 204 8.33 16.19 -6.73
N ASN A 205 7.83 15.19 -7.43
CA ASN A 205 7.70 15.19 -8.89
C ASN A 205 9.06 15.36 -9.62
N SER A 206 10.14 15.03 -8.94
CA SER A 206 11.49 15.39 -9.37
C SER A 206 11.93 14.66 -10.64
N ILE A 207 11.47 13.45 -10.90
CA ILE A 207 11.72 12.75 -12.17
C ILE A 207 10.95 13.41 -13.31
N GLY A 208 9.74 13.87 -13.02
CA GLY A 208 8.88 14.56 -14.00
C GLY A 208 9.30 16.00 -14.28
N TYR A 209 9.98 16.67 -13.34
CA TYR A 209 10.38 18.06 -13.49
C TYR A 209 11.87 18.30 -13.19
N ASP A 210 12.32 18.33 -11.96
CA ASP A 210 13.64 18.80 -11.54
C ASP A 210 14.80 18.08 -12.22
N TRP A 211 14.83 16.75 -12.14
CA TRP A 211 15.88 15.95 -12.73
C TRP A 211 15.82 15.96 -14.25
N CYS A 212 14.64 15.92 -14.81
CA CYS A 212 14.42 16.08 -16.24
C CYS A 212 14.93 17.45 -16.71
N TYR A 213 14.63 18.51 -15.96
CA TYR A 213 15.06 19.87 -16.28
C TYR A 213 16.59 20.01 -16.24
N ILE A 214 17.23 19.59 -15.14
CA ILE A 214 18.70 19.62 -15.00
C ILE A 214 19.37 18.90 -16.15
N THR A 215 18.90 17.69 -16.48
CA THR A 215 19.51 16.88 -17.53
C THR A 215 19.29 17.47 -18.92
N SER A 216 18.15 18.09 -19.15
CA SER A 216 17.85 18.81 -20.40
C SER A 216 18.68 20.10 -20.53
N ARG A 217 18.85 20.87 -19.44
CA ARG A 217 19.75 22.04 -19.40
C ARG A 217 21.18 21.65 -19.75
N ILE A 218 21.73 20.58 -19.14
CA ILE A 218 23.06 20.05 -19.46
C ILE A 218 23.15 19.73 -20.93
N LYS A 219 22.22 18.96 -21.45
CA LYS A 219 22.21 18.52 -22.85
C LYS A 219 22.16 19.68 -23.84
N ASN A 220 21.31 20.69 -23.57
CA ASN A 220 20.97 21.71 -24.54
C ASN A 220 21.88 22.95 -24.46
N PHE A 221 22.44 23.28 -23.28
CA PHE A 221 23.11 24.55 -23.06
C PHE A 221 24.54 24.41 -22.51
N TYR A 222 24.88 23.27 -21.89
CA TYR A 222 26.19 23.07 -21.23
C TYR A 222 26.90 21.83 -21.75
N PRO A 223 27.39 21.82 -23.01
CA PRO A 223 28.00 20.65 -23.63
C PRO A 223 29.29 20.17 -22.91
N ASN A 224 29.90 21.04 -22.10
CA ASN A 224 31.08 20.71 -21.27
C ASN A 224 30.73 19.98 -19.98
N LEU A 225 29.43 19.89 -19.64
CA LEU A 225 28.94 19.11 -18.51
C LEU A 225 28.40 17.77 -18.98
N SER A 226 28.44 16.81 -18.10
CA SER A 226 27.83 15.50 -18.32
C SER A 226 27.23 15.00 -17.01
N VAL A 227 26.07 14.36 -17.08
CA VAL A 227 25.48 13.67 -15.93
C VAL A 227 26.43 12.63 -15.33
N ALA A 228 27.35 12.10 -16.13
CA ALA A 228 28.41 11.21 -15.65
C ALA A 228 29.35 11.85 -14.60
N MET A 229 29.42 13.18 -14.51
CA MET A 229 30.17 13.87 -13.44
C MET A 229 29.60 13.61 -12.06
N GLY A 230 28.31 13.27 -11.98
CA GLY A 230 27.63 12.84 -10.76
C GLY A 230 27.86 11.37 -10.39
N SER A 231 28.69 10.64 -11.13
CA SER A 231 28.99 9.23 -10.86
C SER A 231 30.45 9.00 -10.55
N HIS A 232 30.76 8.15 -9.58
CA HIS A 232 32.12 7.73 -9.27
C HIS A 232 32.80 6.97 -10.41
N THR A 233 32.05 6.33 -11.27
CA THR A 233 32.55 5.56 -12.44
C THR A 233 32.59 6.38 -13.71
N HIS A 234 32.12 7.64 -13.67
CA HIS A 234 31.92 8.48 -14.84
C HIS A 234 31.03 7.82 -15.91
N THR A 235 30.04 7.07 -15.47
CA THR A 235 29.06 6.34 -16.28
C THR A 235 27.63 6.76 -15.95
N VAL A 236 26.74 6.56 -16.91
CA VAL A 236 25.30 6.82 -16.77
C VAL A 236 24.50 5.60 -17.16
N SER A 237 23.44 5.35 -16.44
CA SER A 237 22.35 4.46 -16.86
C SER A 237 21.22 5.28 -17.47
N TYR A 238 20.36 4.64 -18.27
CA TYR A 238 19.22 5.31 -18.88
C TYR A 238 17.92 4.63 -18.46
N SER A 239 16.91 5.43 -18.14
CA SER A 239 15.55 4.96 -17.91
C SER A 239 14.57 5.68 -18.81
N ASN A 240 13.53 4.97 -19.25
CA ASN A 240 12.44 5.57 -20.01
C ASN A 240 11.49 6.30 -19.05
N TYR A 241 11.20 7.55 -19.35
CA TYR A 241 10.18 8.35 -18.69
C TYR A 241 9.12 8.77 -19.72
N THR A 242 7.85 8.54 -19.39
CA THR A 242 6.72 8.98 -20.26
C THR A 242 6.07 10.20 -19.62
N ASN A 243 6.13 11.34 -20.31
CA ASN A 243 5.56 12.58 -19.83
C ASN A 243 4.02 12.60 -19.90
N ILE A 244 3.41 13.66 -19.39
CA ILE A 244 1.95 13.84 -19.36
C ILE A 244 1.35 13.86 -20.79
N LYS A 245 2.12 14.25 -21.78
CA LYS A 245 1.72 14.26 -23.20
C LYS A 245 1.76 12.86 -23.85
N GLY A 246 2.32 11.86 -23.15
CA GLY A 246 2.49 10.48 -23.63
C GLY A 246 3.78 10.26 -24.44
N GLU A 247 4.69 11.21 -24.45
CA GLU A 247 5.99 11.10 -25.11
C GLU A 247 6.97 10.37 -24.20
N THR A 248 7.71 9.40 -24.74
CA THR A 248 8.73 8.66 -23.99
C THR A 248 10.10 9.22 -24.30
N ILE A 249 10.77 9.70 -23.26
CA ILE A 249 12.15 10.22 -23.31
C ILE A 249 13.08 9.32 -22.49
N LYS A 250 14.37 9.27 -22.88
CA LYS A 250 15.41 8.57 -22.10
C LYS A 250 16.12 9.57 -21.21
N LEU A 251 15.93 9.42 -19.90
CA LEU A 251 16.62 10.22 -18.90
C LEU A 251 17.92 9.52 -18.47
N PRO A 252 19.05 10.25 -18.42
CA PRO A 252 20.31 9.74 -17.89
C PRO A 252 20.32 9.82 -16.36
N TYR A 253 20.87 8.79 -15.72
CA TYR A 253 21.08 8.72 -14.27
C TYR A 253 22.55 8.38 -13.99
N PRO A 254 23.20 9.07 -13.04
CA PRO A 254 24.55 8.68 -12.61
C PRO A 254 24.48 7.32 -11.90
N THR A 255 25.45 6.46 -12.15
CA THR A 255 25.54 5.18 -11.44
C THR A 255 25.98 5.39 -9.98
N HIS A 256 25.65 4.47 -9.12
CA HIS A 256 25.95 4.50 -7.68
C HIS A 256 25.33 5.66 -6.89
N THR A 257 24.31 6.33 -7.44
CA THR A 257 23.44 7.27 -6.73
C THR A 257 22.01 6.99 -7.12
N LEU A 258 21.14 6.75 -6.14
CA LEU A 258 19.72 6.52 -6.38
C LEU A 258 18.98 7.86 -6.36
N ILE A 259 18.41 8.24 -7.50
CA ILE A 259 17.56 9.42 -7.64
C ILE A 259 16.10 8.95 -7.65
N LEU A 260 15.27 9.52 -6.78
CA LEU A 260 13.88 9.10 -6.57
C LEU A 260 12.92 10.27 -6.70
N ASP A 261 11.69 9.93 -7.01
CA ASP A 261 10.53 10.80 -6.92
C ASP A 261 9.66 10.40 -5.72
N MET A 262 9.68 11.22 -4.66
CA MET A 262 8.95 10.91 -3.43
C MET A 262 7.44 10.97 -3.59
N MET A 263 6.93 11.73 -4.56
CA MET A 263 5.51 11.71 -4.91
C MET A 263 5.09 10.30 -5.35
N ASP A 264 5.87 9.70 -6.24
CA ASP A 264 5.63 8.35 -6.75
C ASP A 264 5.81 7.28 -5.66
N VAL A 265 6.83 7.41 -4.82
CA VAL A 265 7.10 6.48 -3.71
C VAL A 265 5.94 6.49 -2.71
N ILE A 266 5.49 7.66 -2.27
CA ILE A 266 4.39 7.79 -1.31
C ILE A 266 3.05 7.35 -1.94
N ASP A 267 2.80 7.65 -3.21
CA ASP A 267 1.56 7.23 -3.88
C ASP A 267 1.43 5.71 -3.95
N LYS A 268 2.53 5.02 -4.22
CA LYS A 268 2.54 3.56 -4.45
C LYS A 268 2.71 2.73 -3.18
N GLU A 269 3.53 3.20 -2.24
CA GLU A 269 3.93 2.38 -1.08
C GLU A 269 3.21 2.77 0.23
N ASP A 270 2.71 4.01 0.37
CA ASP A 270 1.96 4.38 1.56
C ASP A 270 0.49 3.97 1.48
N THR A 271 0.06 3.17 2.46
CA THR A 271 -1.33 2.75 2.65
C THR A 271 -1.86 3.06 4.05
N GLN A 272 -1.05 3.64 4.92
CA GLN A 272 -1.34 3.77 6.36
C GLN A 272 -1.52 5.22 6.80
N VAL A 273 -0.59 6.10 6.46
CA VAL A 273 -0.60 7.50 6.95
C VAL A 273 -1.70 8.31 6.29
N LEU A 274 -1.80 8.20 4.95
CA LEU A 274 -2.88 8.82 4.19
C LEU A 274 -3.56 7.76 3.30
N PRO A 275 -4.49 6.99 3.84
CA PRO A 275 -5.20 5.95 3.07
C PRO A 275 -6.03 6.54 1.91
N THR A 276 -6.38 7.82 2.00
CA THR A 276 -7.10 8.53 0.95
C THR A 276 -6.32 9.78 0.55
N LYS A 277 -5.74 9.79 -0.65
CA LYS A 277 -4.97 10.91 -1.20
C LYS A 277 -5.80 11.61 -2.28
N GLU A 278 -6.44 12.73 -1.95
CA GLU A 278 -7.24 13.50 -2.91
C GLU A 278 -6.38 14.17 -3.97
N SER A 279 -5.20 14.62 -3.58
CA SER A 279 -4.19 15.21 -4.43
C SER A 279 -2.83 14.64 -4.10
N MET A 280 -1.92 14.66 -5.08
CA MET A 280 -0.49 14.38 -4.86
C MET A 280 0.34 15.66 -4.92
N ASN A 281 -0.28 16.82 -4.79
CA ASN A 281 0.44 18.07 -4.64
C ASN A 281 1.16 18.08 -3.26
N LEU A 282 2.40 18.58 -3.24
CA LEU A 282 3.22 18.61 -2.03
C LEU A 282 2.52 19.35 -0.88
N ASP A 283 1.88 20.48 -1.20
CA ASP A 283 1.15 21.29 -0.21
C ASP A 283 0.01 20.48 0.44
N TYR A 284 -0.81 19.80 -0.37
CA TYR A 284 -1.89 18.96 0.13
C TYR A 284 -1.38 17.80 1.02
N ILE A 285 -0.38 17.07 0.54
CA ILE A 285 0.18 15.93 1.29
C ILE A 285 0.79 16.40 2.61
N SER A 286 1.54 17.50 2.59
CA SER A 286 2.18 18.06 3.79
C SER A 286 1.15 18.62 4.77
N SER A 287 0.11 19.28 4.28
CA SER A 287 -1.00 19.77 5.11
C SER A 287 -1.71 18.64 5.85
N GLU A 288 -2.07 17.56 5.12
CA GLU A 288 -2.78 16.41 5.70
C GLU A 288 -1.87 15.56 6.63
N ALA A 289 -0.60 15.36 6.28
CA ALA A 289 0.30 14.49 7.04
C ALA A 289 1.02 15.19 8.20
N LEU A 290 1.39 16.46 8.02
CA LEU A 290 2.25 17.22 8.93
C LEU A 290 1.53 18.39 9.61
N GLY A 291 0.40 18.87 9.03
CA GLY A 291 -0.21 20.14 9.39
C GLY A 291 0.62 21.34 8.93
N ALA A 292 1.37 21.21 7.82
CA ALA A 292 2.29 22.23 7.30
C ALA A 292 1.99 22.51 5.82
N ASN A 293 2.11 23.76 5.42
CA ASN A 293 1.84 24.22 4.06
C ASN A 293 3.10 24.83 3.43
N LYS A 294 3.11 24.93 2.09
CA LYS A 294 4.10 25.72 1.36
C LYS A 294 4.11 27.19 1.80
N VAL A 295 5.18 27.89 1.50
CA VAL A 295 5.29 29.33 1.79
C VAL A 295 4.33 30.08 0.87
N GLU A 296 3.46 30.91 1.44
CA GLU A 296 2.59 31.78 0.67
C GLU A 296 3.34 33.04 0.21
N TYR A 297 3.04 33.49 -0.99
CA TYR A 297 3.55 34.76 -1.56
C TYR A 297 2.51 35.42 -2.44
N ASP A 298 2.63 36.72 -2.63
CA ASP A 298 1.78 37.50 -3.53
C ASP A 298 2.40 37.54 -4.93
N GLY A 299 1.56 37.54 -6.00
CA GLY A 299 2.02 37.55 -7.38
C GLY A 299 2.45 36.17 -7.89
N ASN A 300 3.50 36.13 -8.68
CA ASN A 300 4.08 34.89 -9.22
C ASN A 300 5.55 34.70 -8.81
N LEU A 301 6.13 33.54 -9.15
CA LEU A 301 7.51 33.20 -8.73
C LEU A 301 8.56 34.13 -9.36
N GLU A 302 8.36 34.66 -10.55
CA GLU A 302 9.29 35.60 -11.17
C GLU A 302 9.27 36.97 -10.48
N GLU A 303 8.09 37.45 -10.10
CA GLU A 303 7.95 38.63 -9.28
C GLU A 303 8.61 38.48 -7.92
N LEU A 304 8.44 37.33 -7.29
CA LEU A 304 9.11 37.00 -6.02
C LEU A 304 10.64 36.99 -6.18
N TYR A 305 11.16 36.38 -7.26
CA TYR A 305 12.58 36.34 -7.58
C TYR A 305 13.17 37.74 -7.79
N ILE A 306 12.42 38.62 -8.45
CA ILE A 306 12.87 40.01 -8.74
C ILE A 306 12.81 40.87 -7.47
N ASN A 307 11.69 40.84 -6.74
CA ASN A 307 11.36 41.83 -5.73
C ASN A 307 11.75 41.39 -4.30
N ASP A 308 11.75 40.08 -4.00
CA ASP A 308 12.09 39.54 -2.65
C ASP A 308 12.85 38.22 -2.75
N TYR A 309 14.09 38.33 -3.23
CA TYR A 309 14.94 37.16 -3.44
C TYR A 309 15.24 36.35 -2.15
N PRO A 310 15.39 36.95 -0.95
CA PRO A 310 15.50 36.16 0.29
C PRO A 310 14.29 35.26 0.54
N ARG A 311 13.08 35.74 0.26
CA ARG A 311 11.85 34.97 0.38
C ARG A 311 11.74 33.90 -0.70
N TYR A 312 12.21 34.15 -1.92
CA TYR A 312 12.35 33.17 -2.98
C TYR A 312 13.28 32.00 -2.56
N VAL A 313 14.43 32.31 -1.95
CA VAL A 313 15.34 31.31 -1.41
C VAL A 313 14.69 30.51 -0.27
N PHE A 314 13.93 31.20 0.59
CA PHE A 314 13.17 30.53 1.65
C PHE A 314 12.07 29.62 1.09
N TYR A 315 11.36 30.03 0.04
CA TYR A 315 10.36 29.21 -0.63
C TYR A 315 10.95 27.89 -1.16
N ASN A 316 12.01 27.97 -1.97
CA ASN A 316 12.70 26.79 -2.50
C ASN A 316 13.22 25.85 -1.39
N LEU A 317 13.74 26.41 -0.30
CA LEU A 317 14.20 25.65 0.87
C LEU A 317 13.05 24.83 1.49
N ILE A 318 11.88 25.45 1.67
CA ILE A 318 10.75 24.81 2.34
C ILE A 318 10.18 23.65 1.51
N ASP A 319 10.18 23.75 0.18
CA ASP A 319 9.75 22.66 -0.67
C ASP A 319 10.61 21.40 -0.41
N SER A 320 11.92 21.51 -0.35
CA SER A 320 12.80 20.38 0.01
C SER A 320 12.62 19.91 1.46
N ILE A 321 12.36 20.81 2.41
CA ILE A 321 12.10 20.47 3.82
C ILE A 321 10.81 19.65 3.98
N LEU A 322 9.75 20.04 3.29
CA LEU A 322 8.49 19.32 3.31
C LEU A 322 8.65 17.89 2.78
N VAL A 323 9.42 17.69 1.71
CA VAL A 323 9.73 16.35 1.21
C VAL A 323 10.46 15.52 2.26
N GLN A 324 11.48 16.08 2.93
CA GLN A 324 12.24 15.39 3.97
C GLN A 324 11.39 15.05 5.21
N LEU A 325 10.49 15.94 5.63
CA LEU A 325 9.58 15.69 6.74
C LEU A 325 8.50 14.67 6.38
N ASN A 326 8.00 14.67 5.14
CA ASN A 326 7.08 13.67 4.65
C ASN A 326 7.72 12.28 4.65
N ASP A 327 8.96 12.11 4.17
CA ASP A 327 9.68 10.84 4.26
C ASP A 327 9.72 10.31 5.70
N LYS A 328 10.11 11.17 6.65
CA LYS A 328 10.14 10.81 8.09
C LYS A 328 8.77 10.43 8.65
N LYS A 329 7.71 11.04 8.18
CA LYS A 329 6.34 10.76 8.61
C LYS A 329 5.81 9.45 8.04
N PHE A 330 6.00 9.24 6.74
CA PHE A 330 5.49 8.09 6.01
C PHE A 330 6.32 6.82 6.22
N LYS A 331 7.65 6.94 6.40
CA LYS A 331 8.61 5.83 6.57
C LYS A 331 8.56 4.79 5.43
N THR A 332 8.11 5.19 4.25
CA THR A 332 8.00 4.28 3.10
C THR A 332 9.37 3.78 2.64
N MET A 333 10.39 4.64 2.70
CA MET A 333 11.76 4.23 2.37
C MET A 333 12.34 3.22 3.35
N ASP A 334 11.96 3.24 4.62
CA ASP A 334 12.39 2.23 5.59
C ASP A 334 11.98 0.81 5.16
N HIS A 335 10.77 0.63 4.64
CA HIS A 335 10.33 -0.66 4.11
C HIS A 335 11.14 -1.10 2.89
N ILE A 336 11.45 -0.19 1.96
CA ILE A 336 12.29 -0.47 0.78
C ILE A 336 13.71 -0.86 1.19
N TYR A 337 14.27 -0.19 2.19
CA TYR A 337 15.58 -0.54 2.74
C TYR A 337 15.56 -1.91 3.42
N MET A 338 14.49 -2.25 4.14
CA MET A 338 14.29 -3.59 4.70
C MET A 338 14.22 -4.66 3.61
N TYR A 339 13.54 -4.39 2.49
CA TYR A 339 13.52 -5.33 1.34
C TYR A 339 14.92 -5.56 0.78
N SER A 340 15.69 -4.51 0.57
CA SER A 340 17.07 -4.57 0.09
C SER A 340 17.95 -5.41 1.02
N LEU A 341 17.88 -5.11 2.31
CA LEU A 341 18.65 -5.81 3.33
C LEU A 341 18.31 -7.30 3.38
N TYR A 342 17.02 -7.61 3.42
CA TYR A 342 16.55 -8.98 3.58
C TYR A 342 16.78 -9.85 2.34
N ALA A 343 16.43 -9.33 1.17
CA ALA A 343 16.55 -10.04 -0.09
C ALA A 343 17.96 -9.99 -0.68
N LYS A 344 18.87 -9.20 -0.12
CA LYS A 344 20.20 -8.90 -0.68
C LYS A 344 20.13 -8.39 -2.12
N GLU A 345 19.20 -7.48 -2.35
CA GLU A 345 18.98 -6.84 -3.65
C GLU A 345 19.35 -5.36 -3.58
N ARG A 346 19.80 -4.78 -4.69
CA ARG A 346 20.07 -3.33 -4.75
C ARG A 346 18.78 -2.53 -4.55
N ILE A 347 18.90 -1.42 -3.84
CA ILE A 347 17.75 -0.63 -3.37
C ILE A 347 16.81 -0.25 -4.51
N GLY A 348 17.34 0.23 -5.64
CA GLY A 348 16.53 0.64 -6.80
C GLY A 348 15.70 -0.48 -7.43
N GLN A 349 16.07 -1.75 -7.24
CA GLN A 349 15.29 -2.90 -7.74
C GLN A 349 14.21 -3.37 -6.75
N CYS A 350 14.27 -2.94 -5.50
CA CYS A 350 13.30 -3.34 -4.47
C CYS A 350 11.89 -2.78 -4.70
N PHE A 351 11.74 -1.75 -5.54
CA PHE A 351 10.44 -1.27 -6.02
C PHE A 351 9.77 -2.25 -6.98
N SER A 352 10.52 -3.18 -7.59
CA SER A 352 9.99 -4.24 -8.44
C SER A 352 9.69 -5.49 -7.61
N LYS A 353 8.41 -5.82 -7.44
CA LYS A 353 7.99 -7.04 -6.72
C LYS A 353 8.53 -8.31 -7.40
N ILE A 354 8.76 -8.28 -8.72
CA ILE A 354 9.37 -9.39 -9.48
C ILE A 354 10.84 -9.57 -9.09
N ALA A 355 11.63 -8.50 -9.17
CA ALA A 355 13.05 -8.56 -8.81
C ALA A 355 13.25 -8.97 -7.35
N LEU A 356 12.40 -8.47 -6.45
CA LEU A 356 12.40 -8.86 -5.04
C LEU A 356 12.11 -10.36 -4.86
N THR A 357 11.08 -10.89 -5.53
CA THR A 357 10.74 -12.32 -5.47
C THR A 357 11.87 -13.20 -6.02
N GLU A 358 12.45 -12.83 -7.15
CA GLU A 358 13.61 -13.54 -7.71
C GLU A 358 14.81 -13.56 -6.74
N SER A 359 15.06 -12.44 -6.06
CA SER A 359 16.16 -12.34 -5.09
C SER A 359 15.95 -13.18 -3.84
N LEU A 360 14.72 -13.31 -3.36
CA LEU A 360 14.37 -14.21 -2.27
C LEU A 360 14.60 -15.68 -2.65
N ILE A 361 14.24 -16.08 -3.86
CA ILE A 361 14.49 -17.43 -4.38
C ILE A 361 15.99 -17.67 -4.55
N LEU A 362 16.74 -16.72 -5.10
CA LEU A 362 18.19 -16.80 -5.23
C LEU A 362 18.90 -16.93 -3.89
N LYS A 363 18.44 -16.19 -2.87
CA LYS A 363 18.94 -16.32 -1.49
C LYS A 363 18.77 -17.75 -1.00
N HIS A 364 17.59 -18.37 -1.23
CA HIS A 364 17.35 -19.76 -0.89
C HIS A 364 18.24 -20.72 -1.69
N PHE A 365 18.35 -20.56 -3.00
CA PHE A 365 19.21 -21.41 -3.84
C PHE A 365 20.69 -21.35 -3.44
N ARG A 366 21.14 -20.22 -2.96
CA ARG A 366 22.49 -20.09 -2.41
C ARG A 366 22.69 -20.99 -1.18
N THR A 367 21.75 -21.01 -0.25
CA THR A 367 21.84 -21.84 0.96
C THR A 367 21.78 -23.34 0.65
N THR A 368 21.09 -23.73 -0.42
CA THR A 368 20.94 -25.12 -0.88
C THR A 368 21.95 -25.53 -1.94
N ASN A 369 22.88 -24.61 -2.32
CA ASN A 369 23.83 -24.79 -3.42
C ASN A 369 23.18 -25.16 -4.77
N THR A 370 21.93 -24.73 -4.97
CA THR A 370 21.18 -24.92 -6.21
C THR A 370 21.63 -23.90 -7.25
N LYS A 371 21.88 -24.33 -8.48
CA LYS A 371 22.40 -23.47 -9.55
C LYS A 371 21.33 -23.11 -10.57
N ILE A 372 21.56 -22.01 -11.30
CA ILE A 372 20.70 -21.57 -12.40
C ILE A 372 21.50 -21.60 -13.69
N VAL A 373 21.01 -22.37 -14.64
CA VAL A 373 21.40 -22.26 -16.04
C VAL A 373 20.47 -21.24 -16.67
N TYR A 374 20.98 -20.03 -16.96
CA TYR A 374 20.17 -18.98 -17.56
C TYR A 374 19.94 -19.25 -19.04
N GLU A 375 18.69 -19.40 -19.40
CA GLU A 375 18.20 -19.50 -20.77
C GLU A 375 17.21 -18.36 -21.03
N PRO A 376 17.44 -17.54 -22.08
CA PRO A 376 16.46 -16.53 -22.48
C PRO A 376 15.12 -17.20 -22.81
N LYS A 377 14.05 -16.79 -22.16
CA LYS A 377 12.73 -17.32 -22.45
C LYS A 377 12.08 -16.55 -23.59
N GLU A 378 11.39 -17.27 -24.47
CA GLU A 378 10.44 -16.66 -25.40
C GLU A 378 9.30 -16.00 -24.62
N GLN A 379 8.75 -14.92 -25.18
CA GLN A 379 7.57 -14.29 -24.59
C GLN A 379 6.38 -15.24 -24.64
N VAL A 380 5.93 -15.68 -23.47
CA VAL A 380 4.73 -16.51 -23.33
C VAL A 380 3.51 -15.58 -23.18
N GLU A 381 2.45 -15.85 -23.90
CA GLU A 381 1.19 -15.12 -23.69
C GLU A 381 0.71 -15.26 -22.23
N ARG A 382 0.31 -14.14 -21.67
CA ARG A 382 -0.27 -14.13 -20.32
C ARG A 382 -1.64 -14.79 -20.36
N GLY A 383 -1.73 -16.00 -19.85
CA GLY A 383 -2.99 -16.67 -19.58
C GLY A 383 -3.87 -15.85 -18.60
N ARG A 384 -5.15 -16.21 -18.52
CA ARG A 384 -6.10 -15.54 -17.62
C ARG A 384 -5.82 -15.94 -16.16
N LEU A 385 -5.59 -14.97 -15.31
CA LEU A 385 -5.51 -15.15 -13.86
C LEU A 385 -6.90 -14.94 -13.25
N VAL A 386 -7.39 -15.94 -12.51
CA VAL A 386 -8.64 -15.87 -11.76
C VAL A 386 -8.34 -15.41 -10.34
N GLY A 387 -8.88 -14.27 -9.92
CA GLY A 387 -8.62 -13.64 -8.62
C GLY A 387 -9.24 -14.38 -7.42
N ALA A 388 -9.31 -13.69 -6.29
CA ALA A 388 -9.82 -14.19 -5.02
C ALA A 388 -11.33 -14.48 -4.99
N TYR A 389 -11.77 -15.26 -4.00
CA TYR A 389 -13.18 -15.39 -3.64
C TYR A 389 -13.71 -14.09 -3.05
N VAL A 390 -14.85 -13.65 -3.49
CA VAL A 390 -15.62 -12.61 -2.81
C VAL A 390 -17.09 -12.99 -2.89
N LYS A 391 -17.67 -13.36 -1.75
CA LYS A 391 -19.09 -13.67 -1.63
C LYS A 391 -19.91 -12.43 -1.95
N MET A 392 -21.08 -12.59 -2.60
CA MET A 392 -22.08 -11.53 -2.60
C MET A 392 -22.58 -11.31 -1.19
N PRO A 393 -22.66 -10.06 -0.72
CA PRO A 393 -23.17 -9.81 0.60
C PRO A 393 -24.66 -10.15 0.68
N VAL A 394 -25.05 -10.71 1.81
CA VAL A 394 -26.45 -10.70 2.22
C VAL A 394 -26.73 -9.25 2.64
N ALA A 395 -27.38 -8.50 1.74
CA ALA A 395 -27.63 -7.09 1.95
C ALA A 395 -28.44 -6.84 3.22
N GLY A 396 -28.14 -5.76 3.91
CA GLY A 396 -28.88 -5.40 5.11
C GLY A 396 -28.04 -4.78 6.22
N LEU A 397 -28.74 -4.51 7.33
CA LEU A 397 -28.14 -4.07 8.58
C LEU A 397 -28.06 -5.30 9.49
N TRP A 398 -26.85 -5.70 9.83
CA TRP A 398 -26.56 -6.90 10.62
C TRP A 398 -25.93 -6.54 11.96
N GLU A 399 -26.31 -7.27 13.01
CA GLU A 399 -25.82 -7.06 14.37
C GLU A 399 -24.89 -8.19 14.81
N LEU A 400 -24.00 -7.88 15.76
CA LEU A 400 -23.07 -8.83 16.39
C LEU A 400 -22.27 -9.63 15.35
N VAL A 401 -21.65 -8.92 14.42
CA VAL A 401 -20.93 -9.54 13.31
C VAL A 401 -19.46 -9.73 13.66
N CYS A 402 -19.02 -10.97 13.62
CA CYS A 402 -17.61 -11.37 13.75
C CYS A 402 -16.95 -11.43 12.37
N CYS A 403 -15.72 -10.97 12.29
CA CYS A 403 -14.83 -11.24 11.15
C CYS A 403 -13.82 -12.30 11.57
N ASN A 404 -13.89 -13.47 10.96
CA ASN A 404 -12.88 -14.50 11.06
C ASN A 404 -12.02 -14.47 9.80
N ASP A 405 -10.70 -14.53 9.95
CA ASP A 405 -9.73 -14.26 8.89
C ASP A 405 -8.65 -15.35 8.83
N PHE A 406 -8.22 -15.69 7.61
CA PHE A 406 -7.09 -16.57 7.42
C PHE A 406 -5.77 -15.84 7.62
N SER A 407 -4.91 -16.32 8.49
CA SER A 407 -3.61 -15.72 8.76
C SER A 407 -2.63 -15.88 7.59
N GLY A 408 -2.75 -15.01 6.58
CA GLY A 408 -1.90 -15.00 5.39
C GLY A 408 -2.24 -16.13 4.40
N LEU A 409 -3.49 -16.20 3.97
CA LEU A 409 -4.09 -17.26 3.14
C LEU A 409 -3.16 -17.76 2.02
N TYR A 410 -2.72 -16.94 1.09
CA TYR A 410 -1.95 -17.41 -0.07
C TYR A 410 -0.57 -17.97 0.28
N PRO A 411 0.27 -17.30 1.10
CA PRO A 411 1.52 -17.91 1.53
C PRO A 411 1.34 -19.22 2.30
N THR A 412 0.39 -19.28 3.23
CA THR A 412 0.15 -20.48 4.05
C THR A 412 -0.41 -21.62 3.22
N THR A 413 -1.38 -21.33 2.34
CA THR A 413 -1.88 -22.31 1.37
C THR A 413 -0.75 -22.87 0.49
N GLY A 414 0.16 -22.00 -0.01
CA GLY A 414 1.34 -22.44 -0.77
C GLY A 414 2.28 -23.33 0.03
N ILE A 415 2.46 -23.07 1.34
CA ILE A 415 3.24 -23.93 2.23
C ILE A 415 2.56 -25.27 2.44
N VAL A 416 1.26 -25.28 2.76
CA VAL A 416 0.49 -26.50 3.07
C VAL A 416 0.38 -27.42 1.85
N THR A 417 0.07 -26.87 0.69
CA THR A 417 -0.10 -27.62 -0.57
C THR A 417 1.21 -27.93 -1.26
N ASN A 418 2.33 -27.35 -0.82
CA ASN A 418 3.65 -27.54 -1.41
C ASN A 418 3.73 -27.19 -2.91
N ILE A 419 2.89 -26.23 -3.36
CA ILE A 419 2.85 -25.77 -4.74
C ILE A 419 4.11 -24.95 -5.04
N SER A 420 4.88 -25.36 -6.07
CA SER A 420 6.11 -24.68 -6.48
C SER A 420 6.39 -24.88 -7.97
N PHE A 421 7.22 -24.02 -8.55
CA PHE A 421 7.60 -24.11 -9.96
C PHE A 421 8.51 -25.31 -10.25
N ASP A 422 9.22 -25.82 -9.25
CA ASP A 422 10.20 -26.91 -9.35
C ASP A 422 9.62 -28.32 -9.06
N ASN A 423 8.31 -28.40 -8.78
CA ASN A 423 7.62 -29.68 -8.59
C ASN A 423 6.38 -29.86 -9.47
N PHE A 424 6.13 -28.97 -10.38
CA PHE A 424 4.98 -29.02 -11.30
C PHE A 424 5.12 -30.22 -12.27
N VAL A 425 4.11 -31.05 -12.36
CA VAL A 425 4.09 -32.26 -13.23
C VAL A 425 3.31 -32.02 -14.51
N GLY A 426 2.11 -31.47 -14.39
CA GLY A 426 1.26 -31.24 -15.54
C GLY A 426 -0.15 -30.75 -15.21
N THR A 427 -0.93 -30.56 -16.26
CA THR A 427 -2.32 -30.10 -16.22
C THR A 427 -3.24 -31.21 -16.73
N PHE A 428 -4.28 -31.50 -15.98
CA PHE A 428 -5.24 -32.57 -16.28
C PHE A 428 -6.69 -32.08 -16.18
N TYR A 429 -7.09 -31.21 -17.07
CA TYR A 429 -8.49 -30.80 -17.23
C TYR A 429 -8.93 -30.97 -18.69
N ASP A 430 -10.23 -31.19 -18.89
CA ASP A 430 -10.82 -31.50 -20.20
C ASP A 430 -11.21 -30.20 -20.94
N GLU A 431 -10.30 -29.70 -21.77
CA GLU A 431 -10.53 -28.50 -22.59
C GLU A 431 -11.67 -28.67 -23.60
N GLU A 432 -11.89 -29.89 -24.10
CA GLU A 432 -12.96 -30.16 -25.10
C GLU A 432 -14.34 -30.00 -24.47
N LYS A 433 -14.49 -30.46 -23.22
CA LYS A 433 -15.73 -30.27 -22.45
C LYS A 433 -15.96 -28.83 -22.05
N LEU A 434 -14.90 -28.03 -21.89
CA LEU A 434 -14.99 -26.57 -21.60
C LEU A 434 -15.33 -25.74 -22.85
N ALA A 435 -14.97 -26.18 -24.04
CA ALA A 435 -15.13 -25.42 -25.28
C ALA A 435 -16.57 -24.92 -25.55
N PRO A 436 -17.63 -25.71 -25.31
CA PRO A 436 -19.02 -25.26 -25.48
C PRO A 436 -19.38 -24.11 -24.56
N TYR A 437 -18.89 -24.15 -23.30
CA TYR A 437 -19.18 -23.13 -22.30
C TYR A 437 -18.39 -21.83 -22.52
N ARG A 438 -17.25 -21.89 -23.21
CA ARG A 438 -16.51 -20.70 -23.64
C ARG A 438 -17.23 -19.92 -24.73
N LYS A 439 -18.08 -20.58 -25.53
CA LYS A 439 -18.92 -19.95 -26.55
C LYS A 439 -20.21 -19.37 -25.98
N ASP A 440 -20.66 -19.89 -24.83
CA ASP A 440 -21.83 -19.41 -24.11
C ASP A 440 -21.38 -18.60 -22.90
N PRO A 441 -21.47 -17.28 -22.94
CA PRO A 441 -20.96 -16.44 -21.86
C PRO A 441 -21.73 -16.56 -20.55
N GLU A 442 -22.82 -17.25 -20.48
CA GLU A 442 -23.61 -17.45 -19.25
C GLU A 442 -23.16 -18.66 -18.44
N HIS A 443 -22.43 -19.61 -19.05
CA HIS A 443 -22.05 -20.86 -18.40
C HIS A 443 -20.54 -21.07 -18.42
N TYR A 444 -19.89 -20.76 -17.32
CA TYR A 444 -18.52 -21.16 -17.04
C TYR A 444 -18.48 -22.12 -15.91
N ILE A 445 -17.86 -23.19 -16.13
CA ILE A 445 -17.81 -24.24 -15.14
C ILE A 445 -16.36 -24.54 -14.83
N VAL A 446 -15.95 -24.28 -13.61
CA VAL A 446 -14.71 -24.73 -13.01
C VAL A 446 -15.08 -25.45 -11.73
N VAL A 447 -14.50 -26.63 -11.50
CA VAL A 447 -14.72 -27.36 -10.27
C VAL A 447 -14.08 -26.67 -9.15
N CYS A 448 -14.11 -25.59 -8.83
CA CYS A 448 -13.87 -24.98 -7.57
C CYS A 448 -13.87 -23.50 -7.61
N ALA A 449 -14.43 -23.09 -6.61
CA ALA A 449 -14.46 -21.77 -6.13
C ALA A 449 -15.16 -20.78 -7.04
N SER A 450 -15.97 -20.14 -6.38
CA SER A 450 -16.75 -19.00 -6.76
C SER A 450 -16.19 -18.28 -7.90
N VAL A 451 -16.88 -18.31 -8.94
CA VAL A 451 -16.56 -17.49 -10.06
C VAL A 451 -17.77 -16.75 -10.51
N TYR A 452 -17.73 -16.18 -11.53
CA TYR A 452 -18.54 -15.17 -12.05
C TYR A 452 -19.41 -15.77 -13.14
N LYS A 453 -20.70 -15.64 -12.98
CA LYS A 453 -21.61 -15.75 -14.12
C LYS A 453 -21.30 -14.63 -15.09
N ASN A 454 -20.99 -14.99 -16.29
CA ASN A 454 -20.67 -14.02 -17.30
C ASN A 454 -21.95 -13.59 -18.01
N LYS A 455 -22.50 -12.44 -17.68
CA LYS A 455 -23.53 -11.81 -18.48
C LYS A 455 -22.87 -10.89 -19.49
N GLY A 456 -22.59 -11.36 -20.68
CA GLY A 456 -22.04 -10.55 -21.74
C GLY A 456 -20.88 -11.16 -22.48
N THR A 457 -19.66 -11.04 -22.02
CA THR A 457 -18.46 -11.57 -22.67
C THR A 457 -17.47 -12.15 -21.67
N LEU A 458 -16.65 -13.10 -22.12
CA LEU A 458 -15.51 -13.65 -21.39
C LEU A 458 -14.59 -12.60 -20.79
N ALA A 459 -14.46 -11.46 -21.46
CA ALA A 459 -13.59 -10.37 -21.04
C ALA A 459 -14.13 -9.55 -19.87
N LYS A 460 -15.45 -9.64 -19.57
CA LYS A 460 -16.10 -8.89 -18.47
C LYS A 460 -17.05 -9.80 -17.70
N PRO A 461 -16.55 -10.73 -16.90
CA PRO A 461 -17.38 -11.59 -16.07
C PRO A 461 -18.17 -10.77 -15.07
N LYS A 462 -19.46 -11.05 -14.95
CA LYS A 462 -20.29 -10.51 -13.86
C LYS A 462 -20.26 -11.47 -12.67
N LEU A 463 -20.39 -10.88 -11.51
CA LEU A 463 -20.54 -11.52 -10.22
C LEU A 463 -21.72 -12.48 -10.18
N GLY A 464 -21.53 -13.63 -9.58
CA GLY A 464 -22.59 -14.59 -9.36
C GLY A 464 -22.06 -15.99 -9.22
N ASP A 465 -22.42 -16.94 -9.83
CA ASP A 465 -22.31 -18.34 -9.59
C ASP A 465 -20.90 -18.94 -9.75
N PHE A 466 -20.77 -20.16 -9.32
CA PHE A 466 -19.57 -20.96 -9.49
C PHE A 466 -19.33 -21.30 -10.95
N VAL A 467 -18.08 -21.25 -11.35
CA VAL A 467 -17.63 -21.83 -12.61
C VAL A 467 -17.14 -23.26 -12.31
N VAL A 468 -17.68 -24.21 -12.96
CA VAL A 468 -17.27 -25.62 -12.86
C VAL A 468 -16.25 -25.89 -13.96
N GLN A 469 -15.10 -26.44 -13.62
CA GLN A 469 -14.11 -26.94 -14.56
C GLN A 469 -14.28 -28.47 -14.66
N TYR A 470 -14.36 -29.00 -15.84
CA TYR A 470 -14.34 -30.41 -16.03
C TYR A 470 -12.90 -30.92 -15.92
N LEU A 471 -12.64 -31.71 -14.90
CA LEU A 471 -11.35 -32.36 -14.68
C LEU A 471 -11.35 -33.70 -15.38
N ASP A 472 -10.19 -34.10 -15.85
CA ASP A 472 -9.94 -35.45 -16.30
C ASP A 472 -9.70 -36.36 -15.08
N GLU A 473 -10.76 -36.81 -14.44
CA GLU A 473 -10.69 -37.60 -13.21
C GLU A 473 -10.02 -38.96 -13.43
N GLU A 474 -10.09 -39.53 -14.65
CA GLU A 474 -9.41 -40.76 -14.98
C GLU A 474 -7.89 -40.56 -14.97
N ALA A 475 -7.41 -39.52 -15.62
CA ALA A 475 -5.98 -39.15 -15.58
C ALA A 475 -5.50 -38.72 -14.19
N LEU A 476 -6.35 -38.07 -13.38
CA LEU A 476 -6.01 -37.61 -12.02
C LEU A 476 -6.04 -38.73 -10.96
N ALA A 477 -6.83 -39.76 -11.15
CA ALA A 477 -7.05 -40.80 -10.14
C ALA A 477 -5.74 -41.46 -9.62
N PRO A 478 -4.73 -41.77 -10.46
CA PRO A 478 -3.46 -42.32 -9.96
C PRO A 478 -2.75 -41.35 -8.99
N TYR A 479 -2.73 -40.05 -9.34
CA TYR A 479 -2.06 -39.03 -8.51
C TYR A 479 -2.80 -38.74 -7.21
N ARG A 480 -4.14 -38.77 -7.21
CA ARG A 480 -4.94 -38.59 -5.98
C ARG A 480 -4.73 -39.71 -4.97
N LYS A 481 -4.42 -40.93 -5.44
CA LYS A 481 -4.17 -42.09 -4.57
C LYS A 481 -2.75 -42.15 -4.06
N ASP A 482 -1.80 -41.53 -4.74
CA ASP A 482 -0.38 -41.56 -4.36
C ASP A 482 -0.03 -40.35 -3.50
N LYS A 483 0.38 -40.55 -2.25
CA LYS A 483 0.77 -39.52 -1.29
C LYS A 483 1.98 -38.69 -1.72
N ASN A 484 2.75 -39.18 -2.71
CA ASN A 484 3.87 -38.43 -3.28
C ASN A 484 3.42 -37.31 -4.24
N TYR A 485 2.12 -37.15 -4.45
CA TYR A 485 1.57 -36.11 -5.30
C TYR A 485 0.47 -35.31 -4.57
N PHE A 486 0.42 -34.04 -4.87
CA PHE A 486 -0.68 -33.14 -4.55
C PHE A 486 -1.43 -32.76 -5.85
N VAL A 487 -2.75 -32.84 -5.83
CA VAL A 487 -3.60 -32.45 -6.94
C VAL A 487 -4.36 -31.19 -6.54
N SER A 488 -4.10 -30.11 -7.28
CA SER A 488 -4.78 -28.82 -7.03
C SER A 488 -6.25 -28.90 -7.42
N VAL A 489 -7.02 -27.92 -6.92
CA VAL A 489 -8.43 -27.76 -7.27
C VAL A 489 -8.66 -27.48 -8.75
N ASN A 490 -7.66 -27.01 -9.48
CA ASN A 490 -7.72 -26.78 -10.92
C ASN A 490 -7.23 -28.00 -11.75
N GLY A 491 -6.94 -29.13 -11.13
CA GLY A 491 -6.47 -30.34 -11.83
C GLY A 491 -5.00 -30.32 -12.21
N HIS A 492 -4.22 -29.44 -11.63
CA HIS A 492 -2.76 -29.45 -11.79
C HIS A 492 -2.12 -30.37 -10.76
N VAL A 493 -1.10 -31.11 -11.18
CA VAL A 493 -0.40 -32.08 -10.36
C VAL A 493 0.97 -31.59 -9.97
N TYR A 494 1.33 -31.78 -8.71
CA TYR A 494 2.61 -31.39 -8.12
C TYR A 494 3.22 -32.59 -7.38
N LYS A 495 4.53 -32.79 -7.51
CA LYS A 495 5.25 -33.76 -6.66
C LYS A 495 5.20 -33.30 -5.21
N ASN A 496 5.07 -34.21 -4.26
CA ASN A 496 4.93 -33.93 -2.85
C ASN A 496 5.79 -34.85 -1.96
N ASP A 497 6.82 -35.46 -2.53
CA ASP A 497 7.74 -36.39 -1.87
C ASP A 497 8.72 -35.68 -0.90
N LYS A 498 9.00 -34.42 -1.12
CA LYS A 498 9.84 -33.55 -0.27
C LYS A 498 9.28 -32.13 -0.21
N ASP A 499 9.89 -31.25 0.55
CA ASP A 499 9.57 -29.82 0.54
C ASP A 499 10.29 -29.14 -0.63
N TYR A 500 9.53 -28.32 -1.40
CA TYR A 500 10.00 -27.64 -2.61
C TYR A 500 10.23 -26.15 -2.41
N THR A 501 10.85 -25.48 -3.38
CA THR A 501 11.45 -24.16 -3.24
C THR A 501 10.50 -23.10 -2.66
N LEU A 502 9.32 -22.91 -3.23
CA LEU A 502 8.41 -21.85 -2.74
C LEU A 502 7.90 -22.13 -1.33
N LYS A 503 7.60 -23.39 -1.01
CA LYS A 503 7.24 -23.80 0.36
C LYS A 503 8.34 -23.41 1.35
N LEU A 504 9.59 -23.72 1.04
CA LEU A 504 10.73 -23.41 1.90
C LEU A 504 10.95 -21.90 2.05
N VAL A 505 10.87 -21.17 0.96
CA VAL A 505 11.00 -19.69 0.99
C VAL A 505 9.88 -19.05 1.81
N TRP A 506 8.61 -19.41 1.58
CA TRP A 506 7.48 -18.89 2.36
C TRP A 506 7.56 -19.27 3.84
N ASN A 507 7.92 -20.53 4.13
CA ASN A 507 7.97 -20.99 5.53
C ASN A 507 9.09 -20.28 6.31
N ASN A 508 10.25 -20.06 5.70
CA ASN A 508 11.33 -19.29 6.34
C ASN A 508 10.90 -17.86 6.64
N LEU A 509 10.26 -17.19 5.65
CA LEU A 509 9.70 -15.85 5.84
C LEU A 509 8.64 -15.84 6.97
N ARG A 510 7.75 -16.83 7.00
CA ARG A 510 6.71 -16.94 8.04
C ARG A 510 7.29 -17.09 9.44
N LEU A 511 8.29 -17.95 9.58
CA LEU A 511 8.95 -18.18 10.88
C LEU A 511 9.65 -16.90 11.35
N GLU A 512 10.38 -16.23 10.47
CA GLU A 512 11.07 -14.99 10.81
C GLU A 512 10.10 -13.85 11.12
N ARG A 513 8.98 -13.75 10.39
CA ARG A 513 7.90 -12.83 10.71
C ARG A 513 7.31 -13.06 12.09
N LYS A 514 7.01 -14.33 12.43
CA LYS A 514 6.48 -14.69 13.75
C LYS A 514 7.48 -14.34 14.86
N TYR A 515 8.75 -14.64 14.64
CA TYR A 515 9.80 -14.32 15.60
C TYR A 515 9.97 -12.80 15.80
N SER A 516 10.05 -12.03 14.72
CA SER A 516 10.17 -10.57 14.78
C SER A 516 8.97 -9.92 15.50
N LYS A 517 7.75 -10.38 15.20
CA LYS A 517 6.53 -9.92 15.87
C LYS A 517 6.52 -10.26 17.36
N TYR A 518 6.93 -11.48 17.70
CA TYR A 518 7.02 -11.95 19.08
C TYR A 518 8.04 -11.12 19.86
N LEU A 519 9.27 -11.04 19.35
CA LEU A 519 10.36 -10.35 20.04
C LEU A 519 10.09 -8.86 20.20
N SER A 520 9.58 -8.18 19.16
CA SER A 520 9.19 -6.78 19.25
C SER A 520 8.17 -6.53 20.37
N LYS A 521 7.13 -7.35 20.47
CA LYS A 521 6.12 -7.24 21.54
C LYS A 521 6.71 -7.49 22.93
N LYS A 522 7.62 -8.45 23.06
CA LYS A 522 8.27 -8.78 24.33
C LYS A 522 9.20 -7.67 24.81
N LEU A 523 10.06 -7.16 23.91
CA LEU A 523 10.93 -6.02 24.22
C LEU A 523 10.14 -4.79 24.67
N ASP A 524 8.99 -4.51 24.05
CA ASP A 524 8.11 -3.39 24.41
C ASP A 524 7.42 -3.62 25.77
N ALA A 525 6.81 -4.80 25.95
CA ALA A 525 6.05 -5.12 27.16
C ALA A 525 6.92 -5.28 28.41
N HIS A 526 8.17 -5.69 28.27
CA HIS A 526 9.06 -5.94 29.39
C HIS A 526 10.14 -4.84 29.51
N ILE A 527 11.16 -4.87 28.66
CA ILE A 527 12.35 -4.03 28.80
C ILE A 527 12.06 -2.54 28.66
N ALA A 528 11.33 -2.15 27.61
CA ALA A 528 10.98 -0.73 27.43
C ALA A 528 10.05 -0.21 28.54
N ASN A 529 9.16 -1.08 29.04
CA ASN A 529 8.28 -0.76 30.17
C ASN A 529 9.05 -0.60 31.46
N ASP A 530 10.00 -1.51 31.78
CA ASP A 530 10.86 -1.42 32.98
C ASP A 530 11.69 -0.13 32.94
N VAL A 531 12.36 0.17 31.83
CA VAL A 531 13.11 1.43 31.65
C VAL A 531 12.20 2.65 31.85
N ALA A 532 11.00 2.63 31.28
CA ALA A 532 10.05 3.74 31.39
C ALA A 532 9.56 3.90 32.85
N HIS A 533 9.34 2.81 33.56
CA HIS A 533 8.91 2.79 34.97
C HIS A 533 9.99 3.38 35.87
N ILE A 534 11.24 2.95 35.72
CA ILE A 534 12.38 3.46 36.50
C ILE A 534 12.63 4.97 36.20
N LEU A 535 12.61 5.37 34.94
CA LEU A 535 12.75 6.79 34.55
C LEU A 535 11.60 7.65 35.06
N ARG A 536 10.38 7.13 35.18
CA ARG A 536 9.24 7.85 35.77
C ARG A 536 9.48 8.10 37.23
N CYS A 537 9.98 7.09 37.95
CA CYS A 537 10.31 7.22 39.38
C CYS A 537 11.36 8.31 39.60
N TYR A 538 12.43 8.36 38.81
CA TYR A 538 13.40 9.45 38.84
C TYR A 538 12.77 10.83 38.62
N LYS A 539 11.86 10.93 37.61
CA LYS A 539 11.20 12.18 37.25
C LYS A 539 10.27 12.69 38.36
N GLU A 540 9.51 11.81 39.02
CA GLU A 540 8.47 12.16 39.98
C GLU A 540 9.04 12.37 41.38
N HIS A 541 10.07 11.63 41.77
CA HIS A 541 10.58 11.57 43.13
C HIS A 541 12.08 11.98 43.28
N GLY A 542 12.79 12.09 42.18
CA GLY A 542 14.22 12.41 42.17
C GLY A 542 15.16 11.28 42.64
N ASN A 543 14.59 10.14 43.06
CA ASN A 543 15.30 8.95 43.49
C ASN A 543 14.48 7.68 43.26
N LEU A 544 14.99 6.50 43.63
CA LEU A 544 14.35 5.21 43.42
C LEU A 544 13.69 4.60 44.68
N GLU A 545 13.61 5.36 45.80
CA GLU A 545 13.04 4.85 47.05
C GLU A 545 11.56 4.44 46.95
N SER A 546 10.81 5.04 46.02
CA SER A 546 9.40 4.72 45.76
C SER A 546 9.20 3.77 44.60
N LEU A 547 10.26 3.14 44.05
CA LEU A 547 10.17 2.20 42.96
C LEU A 547 9.44 0.94 43.44
N ASN A 548 8.41 0.56 42.70
CA ASN A 548 7.75 -0.72 42.94
C ASN A 548 8.48 -1.84 42.19
N HIS A 549 9.26 -2.63 42.89
CA HIS A 549 10.03 -3.74 42.36
C HIS A 549 9.16 -4.92 41.87
N ASP A 550 7.94 -5.08 42.39
CA ASP A 550 7.04 -6.17 42.01
C ASP A 550 6.52 -6.08 40.57
N VAL A 551 6.63 -4.88 39.96
CA VAL A 551 6.21 -4.69 38.57
C VAL A 551 7.34 -4.86 37.56
N LEU A 552 8.59 -5.08 38.03
CA LEU A 552 9.72 -5.31 37.15
C LEU A 552 9.71 -6.73 36.58
N ASN A 553 10.01 -6.84 35.29
CA ASN A 553 9.85 -8.07 34.54
C ASN A 553 11.09 -8.98 34.62
N LYS A 554 10.83 -10.29 34.53
CA LYS A 554 11.87 -11.26 34.16
C LYS A 554 11.92 -11.37 32.64
N TYR A 555 13.13 -11.42 32.09
CA TYR A 555 13.35 -11.46 30.67
C TYR A 555 13.43 -12.91 30.17
N THR A 556 12.91 -13.15 28.95
CA THR A 556 13.02 -14.44 28.30
C THR A 556 14.41 -14.65 27.70
N ASP A 557 14.79 -15.90 27.39
CA ASP A 557 16.07 -16.20 26.75
C ASP A 557 16.28 -15.45 25.42
N ASP A 558 15.22 -15.25 24.65
CA ASP A 558 15.28 -14.48 23.39
C ASP A 558 15.56 -12.99 23.65
N GLU A 559 14.95 -12.39 24.69
CA GLU A 559 15.20 -11.01 25.10
C GLU A 559 16.62 -10.83 25.63
N ILE A 560 17.10 -11.75 26.46
CA ILE A 560 18.46 -11.76 26.99
C ILE A 560 19.47 -11.86 25.84
N LYS A 561 19.24 -12.80 24.92
CA LYS A 561 20.09 -12.95 23.74
C LYS A 561 20.13 -11.65 22.92
N LYS A 562 18.98 -11.03 22.72
CA LYS A 562 18.91 -9.77 21.97
C LYS A 562 19.63 -8.63 22.70
N LEU A 563 19.50 -8.53 24.01
CA LEU A 563 20.25 -7.57 24.82
C LEU A 563 21.75 -7.76 24.65
N GLN A 564 22.22 -9.01 24.68
CA GLN A 564 23.64 -9.34 24.47
C GLN A 564 24.12 -8.92 23.07
N GLU A 565 23.31 -9.15 22.03
CA GLU A 565 23.60 -8.66 20.67
C GLU A 565 23.71 -7.11 20.61
N LEU A 566 22.99 -6.39 21.47
CA LEU A 566 23.02 -4.94 21.61
C LEU A 566 24.13 -4.45 22.58
N GLY A 567 24.91 -5.36 23.16
CA GLY A 567 26.01 -5.05 24.08
C GLY A 567 25.61 -4.93 25.55
N TYR A 568 24.44 -5.42 25.94
CA TYR A 568 23.93 -5.39 27.31
C TYR A 568 23.83 -6.81 27.91
N ASN A 569 24.09 -6.92 29.23
CA ASN A 569 24.06 -8.20 29.95
C ASN A 569 22.98 -8.21 31.06
N PHE A 570 21.79 -7.71 30.79
CA PHE A 570 20.66 -7.70 31.71
C PHE A 570 19.82 -8.96 31.54
N THR A 571 19.32 -9.49 32.66
CA THR A 571 18.51 -10.72 32.73
C THR A 571 17.10 -10.46 33.26
N CYS A 572 16.91 -9.33 33.93
CA CYS A 572 15.62 -8.90 34.49
C CYS A 572 15.61 -7.37 34.68
N GLY A 573 14.44 -6.81 34.98
CA GLY A 573 14.28 -5.37 35.26
C GLY A 573 15.06 -4.90 36.48
N GLU A 574 15.33 -5.78 37.46
CA GLU A 574 16.15 -5.48 38.63
C GLU A 574 17.60 -5.09 38.24
N ASP A 575 18.15 -5.66 37.20
CA ASP A 575 19.51 -5.33 36.72
C ASP A 575 19.62 -3.88 36.22
N LEU A 576 18.48 -3.24 35.91
CA LEU A 576 18.40 -1.83 35.50
C LEU A 576 18.35 -0.85 36.68
N VAL A 577 18.04 -1.34 37.88
CA VAL A 577 17.96 -0.53 39.08
C VAL A 577 19.39 -0.12 39.53
N GLY A 578 19.59 1.17 39.71
CA GLY A 578 20.91 1.71 40.06
C GLY A 578 21.76 2.19 38.87
N ILE A 579 21.29 2.00 37.67
CA ILE A 579 21.91 2.60 36.48
C ILE A 579 21.61 4.10 36.47
N ALA A 580 22.60 4.92 36.11
CA ALA A 580 22.44 6.37 36.02
C ALA A 580 21.32 6.74 35.01
N GLU A 581 20.55 7.80 35.33
CA GLU A 581 19.41 8.23 34.51
C GLU A 581 19.78 8.49 33.05
N ALA A 582 20.97 9.04 32.79
CA ALA A 582 21.46 9.29 31.44
C ALA A 582 21.67 7.99 30.65
N ASP A 583 22.24 6.97 31.26
CA ASP A 583 22.50 5.69 30.66
C ASP A 583 21.19 4.90 30.46
N LEU A 584 20.24 4.98 31.39
CA LEU A 584 18.90 4.45 31.23
C LEU A 584 18.14 5.05 30.05
N LYS A 585 18.27 6.37 29.85
CA LYS A 585 17.68 7.03 28.65
C LYS A 585 18.29 6.52 27.37
N GLU A 586 19.60 6.28 27.37
CA GLU A 586 20.29 5.71 26.20
C GLU A 586 19.88 4.26 25.95
N ILE A 587 19.82 3.42 26.98
CA ILE A 587 19.29 2.05 26.89
C ILE A 587 17.86 2.08 26.33
N GLY A 588 16.99 2.93 26.88
CA GLY A 588 15.62 3.09 26.41
C GLY A 588 15.53 3.53 24.94
N ARG A 589 16.44 4.37 24.47
CA ARG A 589 16.54 4.80 23.07
C ARG A 589 16.92 3.60 22.18
N VAL A 590 17.97 2.88 22.53
CA VAL A 590 18.44 1.72 21.77
C VAL A 590 17.37 0.61 21.70
N ILE A 591 16.68 0.33 22.80
CA ILE A 591 15.59 -0.66 22.82
C ILE A 591 14.42 -0.23 21.96
N LYS A 592 14.03 1.05 21.97
CA LYS A 592 12.96 1.57 21.09
C LYS A 592 13.34 1.52 19.60
N GLU A 593 14.60 1.77 19.28
CA GLU A 593 15.11 1.63 17.92
C GLU A 593 15.04 0.17 17.46
N GLU A 594 15.42 -0.78 18.32
CA GLU A 594 15.33 -2.20 18.00
C GLU A 594 13.86 -2.69 17.84
N ILE A 595 12.96 -2.24 18.72
CA ILE A 595 11.51 -2.51 18.60
C ILE A 595 10.99 -1.99 17.26
N THR A 596 11.40 -0.78 16.88
CA THR A 596 11.01 -0.18 15.59
C THR A 596 11.57 -0.96 14.41
N TYR A 597 12.85 -1.38 14.50
CA TYR A 597 13.48 -2.21 13.48
C TYR A 597 12.74 -3.55 13.29
N LEU A 598 12.45 -4.28 14.38
CA LEU A 598 11.73 -5.55 14.34
C LEU A 598 10.28 -5.40 13.80
N SER A 599 9.63 -4.31 14.15
CA SER A 599 8.29 -3.99 13.65
C SER A 599 8.30 -3.70 12.14
N ASN A 600 9.26 -2.91 11.68
CA ASN A 600 9.44 -2.62 10.25
C ASN A 600 9.82 -3.91 9.48
N LEU A 601 10.66 -4.77 10.06
CA LEU A 601 11.02 -6.07 9.48
C LEU A 601 9.79 -6.99 9.37
N GLU A 602 8.95 -7.08 10.40
CA GLU A 602 7.69 -7.86 10.37
C GLU A 602 6.77 -7.41 9.23
N GLN A 603 6.57 -6.11 9.08
CA GLN A 603 5.75 -5.54 7.99
C GLN A 603 6.40 -5.77 6.62
N ALA A 604 7.70 -5.58 6.49
CA ALA A 604 8.44 -5.85 5.26
C ALA A 604 8.31 -7.33 4.84
N ILE A 605 8.47 -8.26 5.77
CA ILE A 605 8.32 -9.70 5.50
C ILE A 605 6.88 -10.02 5.08
N LYS A 606 5.87 -9.44 5.72
CA LYS A 606 4.47 -9.62 5.32
C LYS A 606 4.24 -9.22 3.86
N LEU A 607 4.79 -8.09 3.45
CA LEU A 607 4.66 -7.61 2.08
C LEU A 607 5.47 -8.47 1.09
N MET A 608 6.66 -8.93 1.48
CA MET A 608 7.47 -9.86 0.68
C MET A 608 6.76 -11.19 0.46
N MET A 609 6.18 -11.79 1.51
CA MET A 609 5.40 -13.03 1.40
C MET A 609 4.26 -12.91 0.39
N ASN A 610 3.51 -11.81 0.43
CA ASN A 610 2.42 -11.55 -0.51
C ASN A 610 2.93 -11.25 -1.93
N SER A 611 4.13 -10.67 -2.07
CA SER A 611 4.73 -10.34 -3.37
C SER A 611 5.16 -11.57 -4.16
N ILE A 612 5.54 -12.67 -3.49
CA ILE A 612 5.94 -13.92 -4.15
C ILE A 612 4.82 -14.42 -5.07
N TYR A 613 3.58 -14.48 -4.56
CA TYR A 613 2.43 -14.85 -5.38
C TYR A 613 2.26 -13.90 -6.57
N GLY A 614 2.30 -12.57 -6.32
CA GLY A 614 2.20 -11.57 -7.39
C GLY A 614 3.31 -11.68 -8.43
N GLY A 615 4.54 -12.00 -7.98
CA GLY A 615 5.69 -12.24 -8.85
C GLY A 615 5.47 -13.45 -9.77
N THR A 616 5.03 -14.57 -9.23
CA THR A 616 4.81 -15.80 -10.02
C THR A 616 3.77 -15.66 -11.13
N SER A 617 2.87 -14.69 -11.02
CA SER A 617 1.81 -14.41 -12.00
C SER A 617 2.23 -13.48 -13.14
N HIS A 618 3.46 -12.96 -13.13
CA HIS A 618 3.93 -11.96 -14.09
C HIS A 618 4.91 -12.56 -15.10
N GLN A 619 4.69 -12.28 -16.41
CA GLN A 619 5.49 -12.83 -17.52
C GLN A 619 7.00 -12.55 -17.42
N ALA A 620 7.38 -11.43 -16.83
CA ALA A 620 8.80 -11.06 -16.64
C ALA A 620 9.49 -11.86 -15.52
N PHE A 621 8.76 -12.63 -14.73
CA PHE A 621 9.34 -13.48 -13.69
C PHE A 621 10.05 -14.67 -14.31
N TYR A 622 11.27 -14.95 -13.89
CA TYR A 622 12.09 -16.00 -14.52
C TYR A 622 11.42 -17.40 -14.43
N TRP A 623 10.77 -17.74 -13.33
CA TRP A 623 10.05 -19.00 -13.16
C TRP A 623 8.53 -18.84 -13.38
N PHE A 624 8.13 -17.95 -14.29
CA PHE A 624 6.71 -17.73 -14.60
C PHE A 624 6.00 -19.02 -14.95
N ASN A 625 4.90 -19.29 -14.27
CA ASN A 625 3.99 -20.38 -14.54
C ASN A 625 2.57 -19.95 -14.14
N ILE A 626 1.72 -19.72 -15.13
CA ILE A 626 0.35 -19.25 -14.90
C ILE A 626 -0.52 -20.28 -14.16
N ALA A 627 -0.26 -21.59 -14.37
CA ALA A 627 -0.96 -22.66 -13.67
C ALA A 627 -0.74 -22.55 -12.15
N LEU A 628 0.52 -22.38 -11.73
CA LEU A 628 0.89 -22.18 -10.32
C LEU A 628 0.19 -20.97 -9.70
N ALA A 629 0.19 -19.83 -10.41
CA ALA A 629 -0.46 -18.62 -9.91
C ALA A 629 -1.99 -18.80 -9.78
N ASN A 630 -2.62 -19.50 -10.73
CA ASN A 630 -4.04 -19.84 -10.64
C ASN A 630 -4.34 -20.85 -9.52
N ASP A 631 -3.41 -21.76 -9.21
CA ASP A 631 -3.62 -22.74 -8.15
C ASP A 631 -3.54 -22.13 -6.76
N VAL A 632 -2.58 -21.25 -6.50
CA VAL A 632 -2.50 -20.57 -5.20
C VAL A 632 -3.80 -19.79 -4.92
N THR A 633 -4.33 -19.06 -5.92
CA THR A 633 -5.62 -18.38 -5.74
C THR A 633 -6.80 -19.32 -5.77
N GLY A 634 -6.73 -20.40 -6.55
CA GLY A 634 -7.75 -21.45 -6.64
C GLY A 634 -7.94 -22.16 -5.31
N GLU A 635 -6.85 -22.58 -4.69
CA GLU A 635 -6.86 -23.22 -3.38
C GLU A 635 -7.39 -22.26 -2.31
N GLY A 636 -6.92 -21.00 -2.30
CA GLY A 636 -7.44 -19.99 -1.36
C GLY A 636 -8.94 -19.74 -1.54
N ARG A 637 -9.43 -19.63 -2.78
CA ARG A 637 -10.88 -19.50 -3.05
C ARG A 637 -11.66 -20.69 -2.52
N ASN A 638 -11.19 -21.89 -2.82
CA ASN A 638 -11.84 -23.12 -2.41
C ASN A 638 -11.86 -23.25 -0.89
N LEU A 639 -10.77 -22.84 -0.25
CA LEU A 639 -10.64 -22.90 1.21
C LEU A 639 -11.63 -21.98 1.92
N THR A 640 -11.72 -20.71 1.49
CA THR A 640 -12.68 -19.74 2.05
C THR A 640 -14.12 -20.22 1.83
N HIS A 641 -14.43 -20.74 0.64
CA HIS A 641 -15.75 -21.28 0.34
C HIS A 641 -16.05 -22.57 1.13
N HIS A 642 -15.05 -23.43 1.32
CA HIS A 642 -15.18 -24.64 2.12
C HIS A 642 -15.52 -24.30 3.57
N MET A 643 -14.82 -23.32 4.17
CA MET A 643 -15.10 -22.85 5.53
C MET A 643 -16.48 -22.22 5.64
N GLU A 644 -16.93 -21.44 4.65
CA GLU A 644 -18.29 -20.91 4.63
C GLU A 644 -19.34 -22.01 4.72
N ARG A 645 -19.23 -23.05 3.87
CA ARG A 645 -20.16 -24.20 3.91
C ARG A 645 -20.10 -24.95 5.21
N HIS A 646 -18.88 -25.24 5.67
CA HIS A 646 -18.66 -25.95 6.94
C HIS A 646 -19.33 -25.23 8.10
N LEU A 647 -19.09 -23.92 8.24
CA LEU A 647 -19.66 -23.13 9.34
C LEU A 647 -21.20 -23.01 9.25
N ASN A 648 -21.74 -22.84 8.06
CA ASN A 648 -23.20 -22.82 7.86
C ASN A 648 -23.85 -24.17 8.25
N GLU A 649 -23.22 -25.29 7.89
CA GLU A 649 -23.70 -26.62 8.28
C GLU A 649 -23.52 -26.88 9.77
N PHE A 650 -22.36 -26.53 10.33
CA PHE A 650 -22.03 -26.70 11.73
C PHE A 650 -23.03 -25.98 12.65
N TRP A 651 -23.36 -24.72 12.39
CA TRP A 651 -24.22 -23.92 13.25
C TRP A 651 -25.73 -24.22 13.13
N ARG A 652 -26.13 -25.25 12.37
CA ARG A 652 -27.53 -25.68 12.31
C ARG A 652 -27.99 -26.29 13.63
N ASP A 653 -27.12 -27.09 14.25
CA ASP A 653 -27.47 -27.82 15.48
C ASP A 653 -26.37 -27.82 16.56
N ALA A 654 -25.13 -27.47 16.21
CA ALA A 654 -23.98 -27.55 17.11
C ALA A 654 -24.18 -26.79 18.42
N TRP A 655 -24.86 -25.64 18.39
CA TRP A 655 -25.14 -24.87 19.60
C TRP A 655 -25.98 -25.64 20.63
N GLN A 656 -26.84 -26.54 20.18
CA GLN A 656 -27.71 -27.38 21.03
C GLN A 656 -27.05 -28.75 21.34
N THR A 657 -26.19 -29.27 20.48
CA THR A 657 -25.77 -30.68 20.53
C THR A 657 -24.28 -30.88 20.86
N ASN A 658 -23.41 -29.91 20.55
CA ASN A 658 -21.98 -30.06 20.74
C ASN A 658 -21.58 -30.03 22.23
N PRO A 659 -20.88 -31.03 22.77
CA PRO A 659 -20.54 -31.11 24.18
C PRO A 659 -19.64 -29.97 24.69
N ASP A 660 -18.70 -29.49 23.88
CA ASP A 660 -17.77 -28.45 24.30
C ASP A 660 -18.49 -27.08 24.32
N LEU A 661 -19.42 -26.82 23.38
CA LEU A 661 -20.26 -25.64 23.41
C LEU A 661 -21.23 -25.67 24.60
N LYS A 662 -21.73 -26.84 24.97
CA LYS A 662 -22.57 -27.01 26.15
C LYS A 662 -21.81 -26.71 27.45
N LYS A 663 -20.54 -27.12 27.52
CA LYS A 663 -19.66 -26.76 28.63
C LYS A 663 -19.49 -25.23 28.75
N ILE A 664 -19.28 -24.54 27.63
CA ILE A 664 -19.23 -23.05 27.61
C ILE A 664 -20.57 -22.45 28.09
N GLN A 665 -21.71 -23.02 27.68
CA GLN A 665 -23.02 -22.58 28.16
C GLN A 665 -23.16 -22.74 29.69
N ASP A 666 -22.73 -23.87 30.21
CA ASP A 666 -22.75 -24.16 31.64
C ASP A 666 -21.84 -23.20 32.44
N GLU A 667 -20.63 -22.95 31.95
CA GLU A 667 -19.66 -22.02 32.57
C GLU A 667 -20.15 -20.58 32.60
N LEU A 668 -20.90 -20.16 31.59
CA LEU A 668 -21.48 -18.82 31.50
C LEU A 668 -22.88 -18.72 32.10
N GLY A 669 -23.44 -19.84 32.65
CA GLY A 669 -24.82 -19.87 33.20
C GLY A 669 -25.90 -19.63 32.15
N ILE A 670 -25.64 -19.98 30.89
CA ILE A 670 -26.57 -19.77 29.79
C ILE A 670 -27.67 -20.82 29.84
N LYS A 671 -28.91 -20.35 29.77
CA LYS A 671 -30.10 -21.19 29.55
C LYS A 671 -30.65 -20.92 28.17
N LEU A 672 -30.91 -21.98 27.42
CA LEU A 672 -31.51 -21.87 26.10
C LEU A 672 -33.01 -21.79 26.17
N LYS A 673 -33.64 -21.04 25.27
CA LYS A 673 -35.09 -21.02 25.06
C LYS A 673 -35.61 -22.42 24.69
N PRO A 674 -36.93 -22.69 24.86
CA PRO A 674 -37.53 -23.96 24.44
C PRO A 674 -37.19 -24.30 22.97
N LYS A 675 -37.04 -25.60 22.69
CA LYS A 675 -36.62 -26.10 21.37
C LYS A 675 -37.51 -25.54 20.25
N GLU A 676 -38.80 -25.45 20.42
CA GLU A 676 -39.74 -24.95 19.42
C GLU A 676 -39.47 -23.48 19.07
N VAL A 677 -38.94 -22.69 20.02
CA VAL A 677 -38.56 -21.30 19.80
C VAL A 677 -37.26 -21.24 19.01
N ILE A 678 -36.27 -22.10 19.36
CA ILE A 678 -34.98 -22.19 18.66
C ILE A 678 -35.22 -22.66 17.23
N ASP A 679 -36.05 -23.70 17.02
CA ASP A 679 -36.38 -24.21 15.70
C ASP A 679 -37.06 -23.13 14.83
N ARG A 680 -37.85 -22.24 15.41
CA ARG A 680 -38.46 -21.08 14.71
C ARG A 680 -37.43 -20.02 14.37
N ILE A 681 -36.45 -19.71 15.25
CA ILE A 681 -35.37 -18.81 14.98
C ILE A 681 -34.54 -19.37 13.82
N LEU A 682 -34.18 -20.62 13.89
CA LEU A 682 -33.41 -21.31 12.85
C LEU A 682 -34.13 -21.31 11.49
N ALA A 683 -35.44 -21.61 11.47
CA ALA A 683 -36.21 -21.61 10.23
C ALA A 683 -36.37 -20.23 9.58
N ASN A 684 -36.24 -19.15 10.36
CA ASN A 684 -36.28 -17.77 9.89
C ASN A 684 -34.89 -17.19 9.61
N SER A 685 -33.81 -17.87 10.04
CA SER A 685 -32.44 -17.44 9.80
C SER A 685 -32.01 -17.68 8.36
N HIS A 686 -31.05 -16.92 7.90
CA HIS A 686 -30.47 -17.12 6.56
C HIS A 686 -29.71 -18.45 6.50
N ASP A 687 -29.88 -19.21 5.45
CA ASP A 687 -29.25 -20.53 5.22
C ASP A 687 -29.59 -21.60 6.29
N ASN A 688 -30.67 -21.41 7.09
CA ASN A 688 -31.04 -22.26 8.23
C ASN A 688 -29.83 -22.48 9.17
N SER A 689 -29.13 -21.42 9.53
CA SER A 689 -27.96 -21.45 10.42
C SER A 689 -28.11 -20.39 11.51
N LEU A 690 -27.83 -20.75 12.77
CA LEU A 690 -27.84 -19.82 13.91
C LEU A 690 -26.72 -18.76 13.84
N VAL A 691 -25.71 -19.00 13.02
CA VAL A 691 -24.65 -18.02 12.71
C VAL A 691 -24.59 -17.83 11.20
N THR A 692 -25.08 -16.69 10.76
CA THR A 692 -25.23 -16.39 9.33
C THR A 692 -23.94 -15.81 8.74
N CYS A 693 -23.43 -16.41 7.68
CA CYS A 693 -22.33 -15.82 6.90
C CYS A 693 -22.85 -14.72 5.98
N VAL A 694 -22.77 -13.46 6.43
CA VAL A 694 -23.30 -12.28 5.72
C VAL A 694 -22.42 -11.84 4.55
N TYR A 695 -21.10 -12.07 4.63
CA TYR A 695 -20.15 -11.65 3.60
C TYR A 695 -18.85 -12.45 3.69
N GLY A 696 -18.12 -12.53 2.58
CA GLY A 696 -16.76 -13.08 2.52
C GLY A 696 -15.89 -12.31 1.54
N ASP A 697 -14.64 -12.03 1.88
CA ASP A 697 -13.71 -11.28 1.04
C ASP A 697 -12.30 -11.84 1.11
N THR A 698 -11.91 -12.58 0.09
CA THR A 698 -10.56 -13.13 -0.10
C THR A 698 -10.21 -14.19 0.95
N ASP A 699 -9.93 -13.76 2.15
CA ASP A 699 -9.42 -14.53 3.30
C ASP A 699 -10.33 -14.42 4.53
N SER A 700 -11.37 -13.60 4.48
CA SER A 700 -12.24 -13.36 5.63
C SER A 700 -13.71 -13.74 5.39
N LEU A 701 -14.36 -14.22 6.46
CA LEU A 701 -15.81 -14.41 6.53
C LEU A 701 -16.40 -13.55 7.64
N TYR A 702 -17.55 -12.94 7.35
CA TYR A 702 -18.30 -12.09 8.27
C TYR A 702 -19.53 -12.85 8.76
N LEU A 703 -19.56 -13.20 10.03
CA LEU A 703 -20.50 -14.11 10.66
C LEU A 703 -21.37 -13.35 11.66
N SER A 704 -22.67 -13.26 11.45
CA SER A 704 -23.61 -12.67 12.41
C SER A 704 -24.03 -13.69 13.47
N TYR A 705 -23.79 -13.37 14.73
CA TYR A 705 -24.17 -14.19 15.89
C TYR A 705 -25.52 -13.79 16.49
N LYS A 706 -26.25 -12.88 15.87
CA LYS A 706 -27.52 -12.34 16.38
C LYS A 706 -28.53 -13.47 16.68
N ASP A 707 -28.76 -14.35 15.71
CA ASP A 707 -29.74 -15.43 15.86
C ASP A 707 -29.33 -16.44 16.93
N LEU A 708 -28.02 -16.75 17.05
CA LEU A 708 -27.49 -17.58 18.13
C LEU A 708 -27.73 -16.95 19.51
N ILE A 709 -27.45 -15.66 19.70
CA ILE A 709 -27.68 -14.93 20.94
C ILE A 709 -29.18 -14.89 21.26
N ASP A 710 -30.02 -14.77 20.24
CA ASP A 710 -31.49 -14.75 20.42
C ASP A 710 -32.07 -16.08 20.90
N THR A 711 -31.33 -17.20 20.82
CA THR A 711 -31.74 -18.50 21.43
C THR A 711 -31.57 -18.51 22.93
N ILE A 712 -30.89 -17.55 23.54
CA ILE A 712 -30.61 -17.51 24.99
C ILE A 712 -31.81 -16.89 25.73
N GLU A 713 -32.21 -17.50 26.84
CA GLU A 713 -33.23 -16.93 27.73
C GLU A 713 -32.78 -15.57 28.28
N GLY A 714 -33.64 -14.55 28.16
CA GLY A 714 -33.35 -13.19 28.64
C GLY A 714 -32.38 -12.40 27.77
N SER A 715 -32.03 -12.88 26.58
CA SER A 715 -31.09 -12.22 25.66
C SER A 715 -31.46 -10.79 25.28
N GLU A 716 -32.76 -10.45 25.34
CA GLU A 716 -33.30 -9.09 25.13
C GLU A 716 -32.90 -8.10 26.22
N LYS A 717 -32.53 -8.59 27.41
CA LYS A 717 -32.08 -7.78 28.55
C LYS A 717 -30.58 -7.74 28.73
N MET A 718 -29.87 -8.59 28.02
CA MET A 718 -28.39 -8.65 28.08
C MET A 718 -27.78 -7.36 27.56
N THR A 719 -26.79 -6.87 28.28
CA THR A 719 -25.94 -5.76 27.83
C THR A 719 -25.09 -6.17 26.61
N LEU A 720 -24.59 -5.19 25.88
CA LEU A 720 -23.72 -5.44 24.75
C LEU A 720 -22.39 -6.13 25.16
N GLU A 721 -21.88 -5.81 26.36
CA GLU A 721 -20.68 -6.42 26.94
C GLU A 721 -20.91 -7.90 27.28
N GLU A 722 -22.07 -8.26 27.84
CA GLU A 722 -22.39 -9.67 28.11
C GLU A 722 -22.49 -10.49 26.83
N LYS A 723 -23.11 -9.93 25.76
CA LYS A 723 -23.18 -10.57 24.45
C LYS A 723 -21.79 -10.74 23.83
N LEU A 724 -20.96 -9.70 23.93
CA LEU A 724 -19.57 -9.72 23.45
C LEU A 724 -18.74 -10.80 24.17
N LYS A 725 -18.87 -10.92 25.49
CA LYS A 725 -18.19 -11.95 26.28
C LYS A 725 -18.54 -13.38 25.83
N ILE A 726 -19.82 -13.64 25.55
CA ILE A 726 -20.27 -14.93 25.03
C ILE A 726 -19.62 -15.22 23.67
N ILE A 727 -19.68 -14.27 22.75
CA ILE A 727 -19.15 -14.40 21.39
C ILE A 727 -17.62 -14.64 21.44
N LEU A 728 -16.89 -13.86 22.24
CA LEU A 728 -15.45 -14.03 22.39
C LEU A 728 -15.12 -15.41 22.92
N LYS A 729 -15.82 -15.88 23.96
CA LYS A 729 -15.56 -17.17 24.56
C LYS A 729 -15.82 -18.32 23.56
N ILE A 730 -16.91 -18.27 22.81
CA ILE A 730 -17.22 -19.24 21.75
C ILE A 730 -16.07 -19.30 20.72
N ASN A 731 -15.63 -18.14 20.23
CA ASN A 731 -14.61 -18.10 19.18
C ASN A 731 -13.23 -18.53 19.69
N THR A 732 -12.73 -17.93 20.78
CA THR A 732 -11.36 -18.14 21.24
C THR A 732 -11.12 -19.46 21.97
N GLU A 733 -12.12 -19.99 22.69
CA GLU A 733 -11.96 -21.23 23.46
C GLU A 733 -12.40 -22.48 22.67
N PHE A 734 -13.24 -22.32 21.67
CA PHE A 734 -13.77 -23.46 20.91
C PHE A 734 -13.52 -23.34 19.41
N LEU A 735 -14.03 -22.28 18.75
CA LEU A 735 -14.13 -22.23 17.29
C LEU A 735 -12.76 -22.19 16.62
N ASP A 736 -11.81 -21.42 17.15
CA ASP A 736 -10.46 -21.31 16.59
C ASP A 736 -9.78 -22.71 16.55
N LYS A 737 -9.91 -23.49 17.64
CA LYS A 737 -9.39 -24.85 17.69
C LYS A 737 -10.14 -25.79 16.77
N HIS A 738 -11.46 -25.75 16.77
CA HIS A 738 -12.32 -26.56 15.90
C HIS A 738 -12.00 -26.34 14.42
N ASN A 739 -11.91 -25.08 14.00
CA ASN A 739 -11.56 -24.70 12.63
C ASN A 739 -10.16 -25.24 12.25
N LYS A 740 -9.19 -25.10 13.12
CA LYS A 740 -7.83 -25.60 12.88
C LYS A 740 -7.77 -27.11 12.69
N GLU A 741 -8.45 -27.88 13.53
CA GLU A 741 -8.55 -29.32 13.40
C GLU A 741 -9.27 -29.72 12.10
N HIS A 742 -10.36 -29.06 11.76
CA HIS A 742 -11.11 -29.29 10.53
C HIS A 742 -10.26 -29.01 9.28
N LEU A 743 -9.53 -27.89 9.24
CA LEU A 743 -8.65 -27.52 8.14
C LEU A 743 -7.49 -28.50 7.98
N ARG A 744 -6.88 -28.92 9.09
CA ARG A 744 -5.83 -29.96 9.08
C ARG A 744 -6.33 -31.23 8.41
N ASP A 745 -7.49 -31.73 8.83
CA ASP A 745 -8.06 -32.98 8.32
C ASP A 745 -8.46 -32.86 6.83
N TYR A 746 -9.00 -31.68 6.43
CA TYR A 746 -9.26 -31.35 5.03
C TYR A 746 -8.00 -31.44 4.17
N PHE A 747 -6.88 -30.88 4.61
CA PHE A 747 -5.63 -30.91 3.86
C PHE A 747 -4.98 -32.30 3.85
N LEU A 748 -5.02 -33.03 4.97
CA LEU A 748 -4.51 -34.41 5.04
C LEU A 748 -5.26 -35.34 4.11
N ALA A 749 -6.58 -35.18 3.98
CA ALA A 749 -7.40 -35.95 3.03
C ALA A 749 -7.05 -35.69 1.56
N ARG A 750 -6.36 -34.56 1.28
CA ARG A 750 -5.90 -34.16 -0.05
C ARG A 750 -4.39 -34.35 -0.27
N ASN A 751 -3.78 -35.21 0.50
CA ASN A 751 -2.34 -35.53 0.45
C ASN A 751 -1.40 -34.39 0.87
N ALA A 752 -1.86 -33.37 1.60
CA ALA A 752 -0.93 -32.40 2.18
C ALA A 752 0.02 -33.08 3.19
N ARG A 753 1.22 -32.54 3.34
CA ARG A 753 2.23 -33.11 4.24
C ARG A 753 1.86 -32.85 5.70
N ALA A 754 1.95 -33.88 6.54
CA ALA A 754 1.54 -33.82 7.95
C ALA A 754 2.27 -32.75 8.77
N ASN A 755 3.54 -32.43 8.41
CA ASN A 755 4.35 -31.44 9.12
C ASN A 755 3.92 -29.98 8.90
N THR A 756 2.99 -29.74 7.96
CA THR A 756 2.50 -28.39 7.63
C THR A 756 0.98 -28.32 7.46
N ALA A 757 0.26 -29.42 7.54
CA ALA A 757 -1.20 -29.47 7.34
C ALA A 757 -2.00 -28.65 8.37
N ASP A 758 -1.43 -28.36 9.53
CA ASP A 758 -1.99 -27.61 10.65
C ASP A 758 -1.62 -26.12 10.66
N LEU A 759 -1.01 -25.62 9.57
CA LEU A 759 -0.51 -24.24 9.53
C LEU A 759 -1.57 -23.21 9.15
N GLU A 760 -2.69 -23.61 8.54
CA GLU A 760 -3.79 -22.70 8.25
C GLU A 760 -4.56 -22.39 9.54
N ASP A 761 -4.51 -21.14 9.93
CA ASP A 761 -5.25 -20.60 11.08
C ASP A 761 -6.39 -19.71 10.53
N PHE A 762 -7.63 -20.02 10.93
CA PHE A 762 -8.82 -19.24 10.63
C PHE A 762 -9.44 -18.77 11.95
N GLU A 763 -9.05 -17.55 12.34
CA GLU A 763 -9.25 -17.03 13.70
C GLU A 763 -10.09 -15.74 13.71
N LEU A 764 -10.64 -15.42 14.87
CA LEU A 764 -11.38 -14.19 15.09
C LEU A 764 -10.47 -12.95 15.03
N GLU A 765 -10.71 -12.05 14.06
CA GLU A 765 -10.03 -10.76 13.93
C GLU A 765 -10.78 -9.62 14.61
N THR A 766 -12.10 -9.49 14.36
CA THR A 766 -12.91 -8.38 14.91
C THR A 766 -14.30 -8.84 15.30
N VAL A 767 -14.88 -8.16 16.31
CA VAL A 767 -16.31 -8.24 16.65
C VAL A 767 -16.91 -6.85 16.49
N ASN A 768 -18.03 -6.77 15.80
CA ASN A 768 -18.71 -5.53 15.47
C ASN A 768 -20.10 -5.46 16.15
N LYS A 769 -20.47 -4.28 16.68
CA LYS A 769 -21.84 -4.02 17.18
C LYS A 769 -22.84 -4.19 16.06
N ARG A 770 -22.61 -3.47 14.96
CA ARG A 770 -23.51 -3.42 13.80
C ARG A 770 -22.73 -3.10 12.53
N GLY A 771 -23.19 -3.64 11.41
CA GLY A 771 -22.61 -3.34 10.08
C GLY A 771 -23.70 -3.33 9.01
N VAL A 772 -23.46 -2.57 7.95
CA VAL A 772 -24.31 -2.51 6.75
C VAL A 772 -23.53 -2.94 5.53
N TRP A 773 -24.08 -3.85 4.75
CA TRP A 773 -23.56 -4.35 3.49
C TRP A 773 -24.48 -3.97 2.34
N LEU A 774 -23.90 -3.42 1.26
CA LEU A 774 -24.66 -2.92 0.12
C LEU A 774 -25.16 -4.06 -0.77
N HIS A 775 -26.38 -3.92 -1.25
CA HIS A 775 -26.98 -4.85 -2.20
C HIS A 775 -26.19 -4.92 -3.53
N GLU A 776 -26.01 -6.13 -4.06
CA GLU A 776 -25.35 -6.42 -5.34
C GLU A 776 -23.97 -5.79 -5.56
N THR A 777 -23.29 -5.37 -4.51
CA THR A 777 -21.96 -4.77 -4.62
C THR A 777 -20.98 -5.38 -3.64
N LYS A 778 -19.87 -5.90 -4.17
CA LYS A 778 -18.75 -6.44 -3.38
C LYS A 778 -17.87 -5.33 -2.84
N LYS A 779 -17.23 -5.59 -1.69
CA LYS A 779 -16.24 -4.69 -1.07
C LYS A 779 -16.80 -3.31 -0.70
N ARG A 780 -18.10 -3.24 -0.36
CA ARG A 780 -18.76 -1.99 0.02
C ARG A 780 -19.61 -2.19 1.27
N TYR A 781 -19.03 -1.80 2.41
CA TYR A 781 -19.68 -1.94 3.72
C TYR A 781 -19.14 -0.94 4.73
N GLY A 782 -19.90 -0.71 5.80
CA GLY A 782 -19.51 0.04 6.98
C GLY A 782 -19.90 -0.70 8.24
N GLN A 783 -19.07 -0.66 9.28
CA GLN A 783 -19.33 -1.35 10.55
C GLN A 783 -18.69 -0.63 11.73
N ILE A 784 -19.26 -0.82 12.93
CA ILE A 784 -18.75 -0.29 14.20
C ILE A 784 -18.12 -1.41 15.00
N LEU A 785 -16.85 -1.22 15.40
CA LEU A 785 -16.04 -2.21 16.06
C LEU A 785 -16.24 -2.17 17.58
N LEU A 786 -16.42 -3.34 18.22
CA LEU A 786 -16.41 -3.53 19.66
C LEU A 786 -15.05 -4.04 20.17
N TRP A 787 -14.42 -4.91 19.38
CA TRP A 787 -13.20 -5.59 19.74
C TRP A 787 -12.37 -5.89 18.51
N LYS A 788 -11.04 -5.86 18.65
CA LYS A 788 -10.09 -6.23 17.59
C LYS A 788 -8.83 -6.85 18.19
N GLU A 789 -8.46 -8.08 17.79
CA GLU A 789 -7.20 -8.77 18.12
C GLU A 789 -6.77 -8.61 19.60
N GLY A 790 -7.68 -8.85 20.55
CA GLY A 790 -7.41 -8.74 21.98
C GLY A 790 -7.67 -7.35 22.59
N LYS A 791 -7.94 -6.33 21.78
CA LYS A 791 -8.21 -4.97 22.27
C LYS A 791 -9.71 -4.68 22.28
N PHE A 792 -10.23 -4.28 23.45
CA PHE A 792 -11.56 -3.70 23.59
C PHE A 792 -11.52 -2.21 23.24
N PHE A 793 -12.57 -1.73 22.59
CA PHE A 793 -12.78 -0.30 22.34
C PHE A 793 -13.67 0.32 23.39
N ASP A 794 -13.51 1.63 23.59
CA ASP A 794 -14.35 2.40 24.50
C ASP A 794 -15.78 2.44 23.95
N MET A 795 -16.76 2.07 24.78
CA MET A 795 -18.17 2.01 24.37
C MET A 795 -18.77 3.39 24.04
N ASP A 796 -18.17 4.47 24.55
CA ASP A 796 -18.59 5.84 24.29
C ASP A 796 -17.99 6.42 22.98
N ASP A 797 -16.90 5.82 22.44
CA ASP A 797 -16.28 6.22 21.18
C ASP A 797 -15.80 5.03 20.34
N LEU A 798 -16.75 4.23 19.88
CA LEU A 798 -16.48 3.06 19.07
C LEU A 798 -15.92 3.44 17.67
N PRO A 799 -14.84 2.83 17.20
CA PRO A 799 -14.29 3.12 15.88
C PRO A 799 -15.19 2.56 14.77
N ILE A 800 -15.29 3.34 13.68
CA ILE A 800 -15.99 2.93 12.47
C ILE A 800 -14.98 2.41 11.42
N LYS A 801 -15.19 1.18 10.92
CA LYS A 801 -14.45 0.59 9.79
C LYS A 801 -15.31 0.71 8.54
N VAL A 802 -14.77 1.35 7.50
CA VAL A 802 -15.48 1.56 6.23
C VAL A 802 -14.63 1.00 5.09
N LYS A 803 -15.25 0.28 4.16
CA LYS A 803 -14.59 -0.22 2.96
C LYS A 803 -15.43 0.04 1.71
N GLY A 804 -14.81 0.66 0.68
CA GLY A 804 -15.40 0.86 -0.64
C GLY A 804 -16.59 1.81 -0.72
N LEU A 805 -17.08 2.34 0.39
CA LEU A 805 -18.13 3.35 0.41
C LEU A 805 -17.58 4.72 0.03
N GLU A 806 -18.45 5.61 -0.37
CA GLU A 806 -18.14 6.97 -0.79
C GLU A 806 -17.47 7.81 0.30
N VAL A 807 -17.69 7.48 1.53
CA VAL A 807 -17.09 8.10 2.73
C VAL A 807 -15.56 8.18 2.67
N ILE A 808 -14.92 7.21 2.00
CA ILE A 808 -13.45 7.12 1.92
C ILE A 808 -12.91 7.32 0.50
N LYS A 809 -13.76 7.66 -0.48
CA LYS A 809 -13.32 7.82 -1.87
C LYS A 809 -12.75 9.21 -2.12
N SER A 810 -11.51 9.28 -2.60
CA SER A 810 -10.85 10.54 -2.98
C SER A 810 -11.57 11.32 -4.10
N SER A 811 -12.44 10.68 -4.87
CA SER A 811 -13.27 11.35 -5.89
C SER A 811 -14.42 12.19 -5.32
N TYR A 812 -14.70 12.07 -4.01
CA TYR A 812 -15.79 12.79 -3.34
C TYR A 812 -15.26 14.02 -2.61
N PRO A 813 -16.04 15.14 -2.59
CA PRO A 813 -15.66 16.34 -1.86
C PRO A 813 -15.43 16.08 -0.36
N THR A 814 -14.52 16.79 0.26
CA THR A 814 -14.19 16.63 1.69
C THR A 814 -15.39 16.83 2.58
N ILE A 815 -16.21 17.86 2.35
CA ILE A 815 -17.43 18.13 3.12
C ILE A 815 -18.43 16.97 2.98
N ALA A 816 -18.64 16.46 1.75
CA ALA A 816 -19.55 15.34 1.51
C ALA A 816 -19.10 14.07 2.25
N ARG A 817 -17.79 13.77 2.25
CA ARG A 817 -17.25 12.62 2.98
C ARG A 817 -17.44 12.75 4.48
N LYS A 818 -17.24 13.95 5.06
CA LYS A 818 -17.50 14.23 6.48
C LYS A 818 -18.98 14.01 6.83
N GLN A 819 -19.89 14.57 6.03
CA GLN A 819 -21.32 14.45 6.22
C GLN A 819 -21.80 13.00 6.07
N LEU A 820 -21.35 12.29 5.04
CA LEU A 820 -21.63 10.86 4.85
C LEU A 820 -21.13 10.00 6.01
N LYS A 821 -19.93 10.30 6.54
CA LYS A 821 -19.37 9.58 7.68
C LYS A 821 -20.24 9.76 8.93
N GLN A 822 -20.72 10.97 9.17
CA GLN A 822 -21.60 11.26 10.29
C GLN A 822 -22.97 10.56 10.14
N MET A 823 -23.56 10.60 8.95
CA MET A 823 -24.82 9.90 8.69
C MET A 823 -24.68 8.37 8.81
N LEU A 824 -23.58 7.81 8.28
CA LEU A 824 -23.29 6.39 8.41
C LEU A 824 -23.06 5.99 9.87
N ARG A 825 -22.30 6.78 10.65
CA ARG A 825 -22.09 6.54 12.08
C ARG A 825 -23.43 6.56 12.81
N PHE A 826 -24.26 7.56 12.57
CA PHE A 826 -25.58 7.68 13.17
C PHE A 826 -26.47 6.46 12.84
N LEU A 827 -26.52 6.03 11.58
CA LEU A 827 -27.24 4.82 11.16
C LEU A 827 -26.80 3.56 11.93
N LEU A 828 -25.50 3.42 12.20
CA LEU A 828 -24.94 2.23 12.83
C LEU A 828 -25.01 2.26 14.38
N GLU A 829 -25.09 3.44 15.00
CA GLU A 829 -25.13 3.61 16.47
C GLU A 829 -26.55 3.72 17.03
N TYR A 830 -27.47 4.32 16.29
CA TYR A 830 -28.77 4.70 16.78
C TYR A 830 -29.68 3.49 17.01
N ASP A 831 -30.17 3.34 18.23
CA ASP A 831 -31.06 2.26 18.64
C ASP A 831 -32.54 2.74 18.85
N GLY A 832 -32.86 4.00 18.49
CA GLY A 832 -34.17 4.61 18.68
C GLY A 832 -35.16 4.32 17.54
N LYS A 833 -36.43 4.60 17.80
CA LYS A 833 -37.55 4.35 16.86
C LYS A 833 -37.63 5.35 15.68
N TYR A 834 -36.97 6.52 15.78
CA TYR A 834 -37.16 7.63 14.83
C TYR A 834 -35.91 7.82 13.91
N LEU A 835 -35.14 6.76 13.66
CA LEU A 835 -33.88 6.80 12.92
C LEU A 835 -34.00 7.55 11.58
N THR A 836 -34.99 7.24 10.75
CA THR A 836 -35.17 7.87 9.44
C THR A 836 -35.48 9.36 9.54
N GLN A 837 -36.35 9.76 10.51
CA GLN A 837 -36.69 11.15 10.74
C GLN A 837 -35.46 11.97 11.18
N GLU A 838 -34.69 11.44 12.11
CA GLU A 838 -33.46 12.09 12.59
C GLU A 838 -32.41 12.21 11.47
N LEU A 839 -32.24 11.15 10.67
CA LEU A 839 -31.38 11.21 9.47
C LEU A 839 -31.85 12.26 8.47
N ASN A 840 -33.17 12.43 8.30
CA ASN A 840 -33.70 13.45 7.41
C ASN A 840 -33.45 14.86 7.95
N LEU A 841 -33.63 15.11 9.24
CA LEU A 841 -33.27 16.39 9.87
C LEU A 841 -31.78 16.70 9.69
N MET A 842 -30.92 15.71 9.92
CA MET A 842 -29.47 15.82 9.69
C MET A 842 -29.18 16.16 8.23
N SER A 843 -29.85 15.49 7.28
CA SER A 843 -29.69 15.73 5.84
C SER A 843 -30.05 17.17 5.45
N GLN A 844 -31.16 17.72 5.98
CA GLN A 844 -31.56 19.10 5.69
C GLN A 844 -30.55 20.13 6.23
N LYS A 845 -30.02 19.90 7.43
CA LYS A 845 -28.94 20.72 7.99
C LYS A 845 -27.70 20.67 7.09
N PHE A 846 -27.30 19.48 6.68
CA PHE A 846 -26.12 19.29 5.82
C PHE A 846 -26.28 19.90 4.43
N LEU A 847 -27.49 19.86 3.86
CA LEU A 847 -27.77 20.56 2.60
C LEU A 847 -27.52 22.07 2.72
N LYS A 848 -27.96 22.68 3.83
CA LYS A 848 -27.71 24.11 4.06
C LYS A 848 -26.21 24.42 4.18
N GLU A 849 -25.47 23.64 4.99
CA GLU A 849 -24.02 23.77 5.12
C GLU A 849 -23.32 23.62 3.77
N PHE A 850 -23.77 22.68 2.93
CA PHE A 850 -23.21 22.40 1.61
C PHE A 850 -23.45 23.55 0.62
N GLN A 851 -24.61 24.22 0.69
CA GLN A 851 -24.95 25.36 -0.13
C GLN A 851 -24.19 26.65 0.23
N GLU A 852 -23.79 26.79 1.50
CA GLU A 852 -23.03 27.93 2.03
C GLU A 852 -21.52 27.74 1.91
N ALA A 853 -21.05 26.52 1.59
CA ALA A 853 -19.63 26.19 1.52
C ALA A 853 -18.97 26.71 0.24
N ASP A 854 -17.65 26.90 0.30
CA ASP A 854 -16.83 27.26 -0.87
C ASP A 854 -16.93 26.22 -1.97
N VAL A 855 -16.87 26.67 -3.25
CA VAL A 855 -16.96 25.81 -4.42
C VAL A 855 -15.89 24.72 -4.41
N ASP A 856 -14.68 25.03 -3.95
CA ASP A 856 -13.58 24.07 -3.86
C ASP A 856 -13.87 22.93 -2.86
N LEU A 857 -14.63 23.19 -1.79
CA LEU A 857 -14.98 22.21 -0.77
C LEU A 857 -16.11 21.26 -1.20
N ILE A 858 -16.97 21.72 -2.14
CA ILE A 858 -18.12 20.95 -2.65
C ILE A 858 -17.88 20.35 -4.05
N SER A 859 -16.75 20.64 -4.68
CA SER A 859 -16.35 20.07 -5.95
C SER A 859 -15.79 18.64 -5.78
N GLY A 860 -16.16 17.75 -6.69
CA GLY A 860 -15.62 16.39 -6.75
C GLY A 860 -14.25 16.37 -7.44
N ASN A 861 -13.49 15.30 -7.21
CA ASN A 861 -12.21 15.09 -7.86
C ASN A 861 -12.34 14.09 -9.02
N LEU A 862 -11.61 14.33 -10.11
CA LEU A 862 -11.53 13.41 -11.24
C LEU A 862 -10.09 13.38 -11.81
N ARG A 863 -9.82 12.40 -12.66
CA ARG A 863 -8.56 12.33 -13.41
C ARG A 863 -8.84 12.21 -14.90
N VAL A 864 -8.12 12.99 -15.68
CA VAL A 864 -8.16 12.94 -17.14
C VAL A 864 -6.81 12.51 -17.67
N ASN A 865 -6.78 11.40 -18.40
CA ASN A 865 -5.59 10.89 -19.08
C ASN A 865 -5.86 10.83 -20.58
N GLY A 866 -4.86 11.21 -21.39
CA GLY A 866 -4.95 11.14 -22.84
C GLY A 866 -6.04 12.07 -23.40
N TYR A 867 -6.17 13.28 -22.87
CA TYR A 867 -7.14 14.27 -23.31
C TYR A 867 -7.02 14.57 -24.81
N LEU A 868 -5.82 14.93 -25.28
CA LEU A 868 -5.57 15.26 -26.68
C LEU A 868 -5.94 14.10 -27.62
N GLN A 869 -5.64 12.86 -27.24
CA GLN A 869 -5.96 11.66 -28.03
C GLN A 869 -7.48 11.41 -28.14
N LYS A 870 -8.26 11.87 -27.16
CA LYS A 870 -9.72 11.64 -27.09
C LYS A 870 -10.54 12.80 -27.62
N VAL A 871 -9.98 14.00 -27.64
CA VAL A 871 -10.67 15.25 -28.03
C VAL A 871 -10.31 15.68 -29.44
N ILE A 872 -9.07 15.51 -29.89
CA ILE A 872 -8.65 15.93 -31.27
C ILE A 872 -9.43 15.20 -32.38
N GLN A 873 -9.87 13.96 -32.14
CA GLN A 873 -10.65 13.18 -33.11
C GLN A 873 -12.14 13.53 -33.10
N ASP A 874 -12.63 14.27 -32.10
CA ASP A 874 -14.04 14.41 -31.78
C ASP A 874 -14.46 15.85 -31.42
N THR A 875 -13.66 16.85 -31.71
CA THR A 875 -13.98 18.26 -31.42
C THR A 875 -14.68 18.93 -32.63
N ASP A 876 -15.80 19.60 -32.34
CA ASP A 876 -16.39 20.62 -33.17
C ASP A 876 -15.32 21.68 -33.57
N PRO A 877 -15.38 22.28 -34.77
CA PRO A 877 -14.54 23.41 -35.17
C PRO A 877 -14.48 24.56 -34.15
N ASN A 878 -15.47 24.64 -33.26
CA ASN A 878 -15.51 25.60 -32.13
C ASN A 878 -14.80 25.12 -30.85
N GLY A 879 -14.15 23.96 -30.86
CA GLY A 879 -13.36 23.46 -29.74
C GLY A 879 -14.14 22.71 -28.66
N PHE A 880 -15.45 22.49 -28.81
CA PHE A 880 -16.25 21.69 -27.88
C PHE A 880 -16.40 20.24 -28.36
N THR A 881 -16.28 19.28 -27.50
CA THR A 881 -16.39 17.89 -27.93
C THR A 881 -17.83 17.51 -28.29
N THR A 882 -18.03 16.99 -29.48
CA THR A 882 -19.31 16.54 -30.00
C THR A 882 -19.45 15.01 -29.91
N ALA A 883 -18.40 14.27 -29.51
CA ALA A 883 -18.43 12.82 -29.48
C ALA A 883 -19.43 12.30 -28.44
N PRO A 884 -20.47 11.56 -28.83
CA PRO A 884 -21.41 10.96 -27.88
C PRO A 884 -20.75 10.00 -26.89
N LYS A 885 -19.62 9.42 -27.25
CA LYS A 885 -18.90 8.39 -26.51
C LYS A 885 -17.77 8.93 -25.63
N ALA A 886 -17.45 10.24 -25.69
CA ALA A 886 -16.40 10.79 -24.83
C ALA A 886 -16.80 10.66 -23.35
N PRO A 887 -15.88 10.19 -22.46
CA PRO A 887 -16.15 10.10 -21.04
C PRO A 887 -16.50 11.48 -20.44
N PHE A 888 -17.33 11.50 -19.40
CA PHE A 888 -17.78 12.73 -18.77
C PHE A 888 -16.63 13.63 -18.26
N ASN A 889 -15.55 13.02 -17.79
CA ASN A 889 -14.36 13.74 -17.31
C ASN A 889 -13.64 14.49 -18.45
N VAL A 890 -13.58 13.91 -19.64
CA VAL A 890 -13.04 14.58 -20.83
C VAL A 890 -13.95 15.72 -21.26
N LYS A 891 -15.28 15.52 -21.22
CA LYS A 891 -16.26 16.56 -21.54
C LYS A 891 -16.20 17.73 -20.56
N ALA A 892 -16.06 17.45 -19.26
CA ALA A 892 -15.93 18.48 -18.23
C ALA A 892 -14.69 19.36 -18.44
N LEU A 893 -13.57 18.76 -18.82
CA LEU A 893 -12.34 19.50 -19.13
C LEU A 893 -12.44 20.25 -20.45
N ALA A 894 -13.07 19.66 -21.46
CA ALA A 894 -13.31 20.34 -22.73
C ALA A 894 -14.17 21.62 -22.55
N MET A 895 -15.13 21.59 -21.62
CA MET A 895 -15.94 22.76 -21.26
C MET A 895 -15.08 23.92 -20.73
N TYR A 896 -14.11 23.64 -19.85
CA TYR A 896 -13.15 24.63 -19.36
C TYR A 896 -12.35 25.25 -20.51
N ASN A 897 -11.70 24.42 -21.32
CA ASN A 897 -10.85 24.90 -22.41
C ASN A 897 -11.65 25.67 -23.45
N TRP A 898 -12.86 25.22 -23.77
CA TRP A 898 -13.76 25.87 -24.70
C TRP A 898 -14.19 27.25 -24.20
N LEU A 899 -14.67 27.39 -22.95
CA LEU A 899 -15.07 28.68 -22.37
C LEU A 899 -13.90 29.65 -22.30
N ASN A 900 -12.73 29.17 -21.88
CA ASN A 900 -11.53 29.99 -21.84
C ASN A 900 -11.16 30.55 -23.21
N ASN A 901 -11.26 29.73 -24.26
CA ASN A 901 -10.94 30.13 -25.64
C ASN A 901 -11.95 31.15 -26.22
N ILE A 902 -13.25 30.84 -26.17
CA ILE A 902 -14.28 31.67 -26.81
C ILE A 902 -14.49 33.04 -26.14
N HIS A 903 -14.21 33.11 -24.82
CA HIS A 903 -14.36 34.37 -24.05
C HIS A 903 -13.02 35.06 -23.79
N HIS A 904 -11.91 34.54 -24.33
CA HIS A 904 -10.55 35.09 -24.15
C HIS A 904 -10.22 35.39 -22.69
N LEU A 905 -10.42 34.38 -21.78
CA LEU A 905 -10.37 34.57 -20.33
C LEU A 905 -8.95 34.58 -19.76
N GLY A 906 -7.94 34.38 -20.60
CA GLY A 906 -6.52 34.47 -20.24
C GLY A 906 -6.02 33.35 -19.30
N SER A 907 -6.78 32.27 -19.14
CA SER A 907 -6.35 31.11 -18.39
C SER A 907 -5.66 30.09 -19.30
N GLU A 908 -4.70 29.35 -18.76
CA GLU A 908 -4.01 28.31 -19.54
C GLU A 908 -4.94 27.12 -19.88
N PRO A 909 -4.80 26.54 -21.08
CA PRO A 909 -5.50 25.32 -21.44
C PRO A 909 -5.01 24.12 -20.62
N ILE A 910 -5.92 23.31 -20.10
CA ILE A 910 -5.60 22.10 -19.32
C ILE A 910 -5.72 20.87 -20.22
N TYR A 911 -4.69 20.02 -20.23
CA TYR A 911 -4.62 18.83 -21.09
C TYR A 911 -4.71 17.48 -20.34
N GLY A 912 -4.93 17.52 -19.03
CA GLY A 912 -5.07 16.32 -18.21
C GLY A 912 -4.63 16.52 -16.77
N GLY A 913 -4.56 15.43 -16.01
CA GLY A 913 -4.16 15.47 -14.61
C GLY A 913 -5.28 15.16 -13.62
N LYS A 914 -5.05 15.42 -12.34
CA LYS A 914 -6.08 15.40 -11.28
C LYS A 914 -6.75 16.77 -11.25
N LEU A 915 -8.05 16.79 -11.39
CA LEU A 915 -8.85 18.01 -11.55
C LEU A 915 -10.01 17.98 -10.55
N LYS A 916 -10.51 19.15 -10.20
CA LYS A 916 -11.81 19.33 -9.54
C LYS A 916 -12.91 19.51 -10.57
N TYR A 917 -14.13 19.07 -10.24
CA TYR A 917 -15.26 19.23 -11.13
C TYR A 917 -16.59 19.42 -10.39
N TYR A 918 -17.56 20.01 -11.07
CA TYR A 918 -18.92 20.16 -10.57
C TYR A 918 -19.96 20.14 -11.69
N THR A 919 -21.21 20.00 -11.28
CA THR A 919 -22.37 20.13 -12.18
C THR A 919 -22.75 21.60 -12.34
N VAL A 920 -22.91 22.04 -13.56
CA VAL A 920 -23.27 23.43 -13.89
C VAL A 920 -24.75 23.66 -13.68
N LYS A 921 -25.13 24.82 -13.13
CA LYS A 921 -26.53 25.23 -12.89
C LYS A 921 -27.30 25.30 -14.22
N GLY A 922 -28.54 24.81 -14.20
CA GLY A 922 -29.38 24.72 -15.42
C GLY A 922 -29.23 23.41 -16.19
N SER A 923 -28.37 22.48 -15.71
CA SER A 923 -28.37 21.11 -16.18
C SER A 923 -29.72 20.45 -15.83
N SER A 924 -30.30 19.69 -16.75
CA SER A 924 -31.56 19.00 -16.52
C SER A 924 -31.39 17.50 -16.63
N GLU A 925 -32.17 16.73 -15.82
CA GLU A 925 -32.18 15.27 -15.90
C GLU A 925 -32.58 14.75 -17.30
N LYS A 926 -33.39 15.47 -18.04
CA LYS A 926 -33.82 15.12 -19.39
C LYS A 926 -32.70 15.25 -20.43
N ASN A 927 -31.79 16.24 -20.24
CA ASN A 927 -30.71 16.54 -21.21
C ASN A 927 -29.33 16.06 -20.72
N GLY A 928 -29.27 15.46 -19.54
CA GLY A 928 -28.04 15.08 -18.86
C GLY A 928 -27.35 16.22 -18.11
N ASP A 929 -26.51 15.86 -17.15
CA ASP A 929 -25.70 16.82 -16.41
C ASP A 929 -24.59 17.42 -17.28
N ILE A 930 -24.44 18.74 -17.24
CA ILE A 930 -23.32 19.46 -17.81
C ILE A 930 -22.27 19.62 -16.70
N TYR A 931 -21.04 19.21 -16.97
CA TYR A 931 -19.93 19.27 -16.02
C TYR A 931 -18.87 20.27 -16.45
N PHE A 932 -18.28 20.93 -15.45
CA PHE A 932 -17.15 21.81 -15.62
C PHE A 932 -16.00 21.29 -14.74
N ALA A 933 -14.77 21.25 -15.28
CA ALA A 933 -13.58 20.82 -14.53
C ALA A 933 -12.50 21.91 -14.60
N TYR A 934 -11.72 22.02 -13.53
CA TYR A 934 -10.64 22.98 -13.39
C TYR A 934 -9.47 22.38 -12.60
N GLU A 935 -8.30 22.99 -12.73
CA GLU A 935 -7.07 22.56 -12.06
C GLU A 935 -6.84 23.34 -10.77
N GLY A 936 -6.16 22.68 -9.80
CA GLY A 936 -5.69 23.30 -8.58
C GLY A 936 -6.73 23.38 -7.46
N THR A 937 -6.42 24.21 -6.46
CA THR A 937 -7.22 24.41 -5.25
C THR A 937 -8.06 25.67 -5.27
N LYS A 938 -7.97 26.47 -6.32
CA LYS A 938 -8.73 27.72 -6.46
C LYS A 938 -9.61 27.69 -7.69
N HIS A 939 -10.91 27.76 -7.47
CA HIS A 939 -11.91 27.89 -8.50
C HIS A 939 -11.70 29.17 -9.32
N PRO A 940 -11.66 29.12 -10.68
CA PRO A 940 -11.45 30.30 -11.49
C PRO A 940 -12.64 31.26 -11.33
N LYS A 941 -12.37 32.51 -10.94
CA LYS A 941 -13.43 33.52 -10.66
C LYS A 941 -14.40 33.72 -11.80
N TRP A 942 -13.91 33.67 -13.05
CA TRP A 942 -14.74 33.81 -14.26
C TRP A 942 -15.76 32.66 -14.42
N ALA A 943 -15.48 31.47 -13.86
CA ALA A 943 -16.41 30.35 -13.96
C ALA A 943 -17.73 30.62 -13.23
N ASN A 944 -17.78 31.48 -12.23
CA ASN A 944 -19.04 31.91 -11.59
C ASN A 944 -20.02 32.54 -12.56
N GLN A 945 -19.51 33.22 -13.61
CA GLN A 945 -20.33 33.86 -14.65
C GLN A 945 -20.71 32.88 -15.76
N TYR A 946 -19.77 32.08 -16.26
CA TYR A 946 -19.96 31.27 -17.47
C TYR A 946 -20.37 29.82 -17.23
N ALA A 947 -20.04 29.27 -16.05
CA ALA A 947 -20.37 27.92 -15.66
C ALA A 947 -20.72 27.84 -14.15
N PRO A 948 -21.76 28.55 -13.68
CA PRO A 948 -22.09 28.58 -12.25
C PRO A 948 -22.44 27.20 -11.73
N ILE A 949 -21.92 26.86 -10.53
CA ILE A 949 -22.17 25.58 -9.87
C ILE A 949 -23.64 25.44 -9.45
N ASP A 950 -24.14 24.19 -9.43
CA ASP A 950 -25.41 23.81 -8.80
C ASP A 950 -25.17 23.05 -7.48
N PRO A 951 -25.16 23.74 -6.33
CA PRO A 951 -24.88 23.10 -5.04
C PRO A 951 -25.92 22.06 -4.63
N LYS A 952 -27.21 22.23 -5.00
CA LYS A 952 -28.26 21.26 -4.71
C LYS A 952 -28.04 19.96 -5.46
N ARG A 953 -27.67 20.05 -6.76
CA ARG A 953 -27.37 18.90 -7.59
C ARG A 953 -26.09 18.20 -7.13
N MET A 954 -25.09 18.98 -6.69
CA MET A 954 -23.88 18.43 -6.10
C MET A 954 -24.16 17.68 -4.78
N TYR A 955 -25.00 18.25 -3.91
CA TYR A 955 -25.45 17.59 -2.69
C TYR A 955 -26.20 16.28 -2.97
N GLN A 956 -27.14 16.31 -3.90
CA GLN A 956 -27.84 15.12 -4.37
C GLN A 956 -26.84 14.03 -4.75
N LYS A 957 -25.92 14.35 -5.65
CA LYS A 957 -24.94 13.41 -6.21
C LYS A 957 -23.97 12.85 -5.17
N PHE A 958 -23.45 13.72 -4.29
CA PHE A 958 -22.34 13.36 -3.42
C PHE A 958 -22.76 12.98 -1.99
N VAL A 959 -23.97 13.29 -1.57
CA VAL A 959 -24.47 12.96 -0.22
C VAL A 959 -25.74 12.11 -0.26
N LEU A 960 -26.80 12.58 -0.92
CA LEU A 960 -28.09 11.87 -0.90
C LEU A 960 -28.07 10.54 -1.65
N ASP A 961 -27.55 10.51 -2.88
CA ASP A 961 -27.53 9.26 -3.65
C ASP A 961 -26.67 8.17 -2.98
N PRO A 962 -25.48 8.49 -2.39
CA PRO A 962 -24.72 7.52 -1.61
C PRO A 962 -25.43 7.02 -0.36
N ILE A 963 -25.99 7.91 0.46
CA ILE A 963 -26.67 7.47 1.69
C ILE A 963 -27.96 6.70 1.38
N ASN A 964 -28.70 7.09 0.34
CA ASN A 964 -29.89 6.37 -0.11
C ASN A 964 -29.57 4.95 -0.59
N ARG A 965 -28.43 4.70 -1.22
CA ARG A 965 -27.97 3.33 -1.53
C ARG A 965 -27.74 2.50 -0.27
N ILE A 966 -27.23 3.12 0.78
CA ILE A 966 -27.05 2.47 2.09
C ILE A 966 -28.41 2.18 2.73
N LEU A 967 -29.30 3.17 2.76
CA LEU A 967 -30.65 3.03 3.31
C LEU A 967 -31.47 1.97 2.57
N ALA A 968 -31.44 1.98 1.24
CA ALA A 968 -32.07 0.95 0.41
C ALA A 968 -31.57 -0.46 0.75
N SER A 969 -30.25 -0.62 0.92
CA SER A 969 -29.66 -1.92 1.30
C SER A 969 -30.07 -2.37 2.70
N ALA A 970 -30.38 -1.43 3.59
CA ALA A 970 -30.91 -1.67 4.94
C ALA A 970 -32.45 -1.81 4.98
N ALA A 971 -33.12 -1.84 3.81
CA ALA A 971 -34.59 -1.84 3.68
C ALA A 971 -35.28 -0.66 4.39
N MET A 972 -34.62 0.52 4.35
CA MET A 972 -35.08 1.74 5.02
C MET A 972 -35.64 2.77 4.01
N PRO A 973 -36.53 3.68 4.46
CA PRO A 973 -37.04 4.76 3.62
C PRO A 973 -35.94 5.67 3.08
N LEU A 974 -36.12 6.20 1.85
CA LEU A 974 -35.17 7.08 1.17
C LEU A 974 -35.41 8.55 1.50
N LEU A 975 -34.35 9.34 1.52
CA LEU A 975 -34.36 10.77 1.78
C LEU A 975 -34.34 11.57 0.48
N HIS A 976 -35.02 12.69 0.44
CA HIS A 976 -35.07 13.60 -0.71
C HIS A 976 -34.53 14.99 -0.36
N VAL A 977 -34.09 15.74 -1.41
CA VAL A 977 -33.54 17.11 -1.28
C VAL A 977 -34.57 18.08 -0.69
N ASP A 978 -35.89 17.87 -0.95
CA ASP A 978 -37.00 18.68 -0.43
C ASP A 978 -37.39 18.34 1.00
N GLY A 979 -36.71 17.39 1.63
CA GLY A 979 -37.01 16.94 2.98
C GLY A 979 -38.16 15.91 3.06
N SER A 980 -38.67 15.46 1.94
CA SER A 980 -39.63 14.34 1.93
C SER A 980 -38.92 13.00 2.17
N ILE A 981 -39.69 12.04 2.70
CA ILE A 981 -39.22 10.67 2.98
C ILE A 981 -40.09 9.72 2.15
N GLN A 982 -39.44 8.95 1.30
CA GLN A 982 -40.10 7.96 0.46
C GLN A 982 -39.97 6.55 1.07
N PHE A 983 -41.09 5.95 1.43
CA PHE A 983 -41.14 4.54 1.79
C PHE A 983 -41.04 3.70 0.51
N GLY A 984 -39.95 2.92 0.36
CA GLY A 984 -39.79 2.02 -0.76
C GLY A 984 -40.85 0.91 -0.72
N MET A 985 -41.47 0.60 -1.85
CA MET A 985 -42.10 -0.70 -2.04
C MET A 985 -40.98 -1.68 -2.46
N PHE A 986 -40.52 -2.51 -1.52
CA PHE A 986 -39.67 -3.64 -1.81
C PHE A 986 -40.49 -4.91 -1.88
#